data_c1f100a1e8ffae690ca170192d600066
#
_entry.id   c1f100a1e8ffae690ca170192d600066
#
_cell.length_a   1.000
_cell.length_b   1.000
_cell.length_c   1.000
_cell.angle_alpha   90.00
_cell.angle_beta   90.00
_cell.angle_gamma   90.00
#
_symmetry.space_group_name_H-M   'P 1'
#
loop_
_entity.id
_entity.type
_entity.pdbx_description
1 polymer ?
#
loop_
_entity_poly.entity_id
_entity_poly.type
_entity_poly.pdbx_seq_one_letter_code
_entity_poly.pdbx_strand_id
1 'polypeptide(L)'
;MTSRAVRVGYILHIRRLTPSWTKSMRPVLAACLTALLLFASLAVAHEDDPKARDWEPPIDAPIWHLGDGGLAGTFASDGVLLQSWFPITAFNNALVTNTSASDCWGYVSPSGREYAIIGLSEGTAWVEVTNPAQSTMVRFIAGPSSLWRNVKTYQHWCYAVSEGGGGIQVFDLANIDAGTVTELPSVVTGGVLSTHTMIINTQTGFLYRMGGSSSGIRIYNLAPNPAAPVYVGAWSDRYVHDGVVYSYTTGPYAGREIFFACGGLNGGHTDTGMDIIDVTNKAALQNLSRFTYSQAAYCHQVWLTDDRRFAYINDEIDEANFGIYSVGRIVNVENLSAPTAAGTYTTGVQTVDHNLYVKGEQLFCSNYKSGIRIFNIANPSAPVQEAWFDTYPSSDSSGYAGLWSNYPYFPSGTIVGSDLSAGLFVWRLGEPGGTMAWPGGAPQFLAPSGGSIDVSIVPNAGLSVSSASVTINPPSGQQVVPLVAQGGNLWRATLPNMACGAPVTFFASAQISDGTSLRLPIAGGELAVAAAGQTAAFNDTMEVASGWAASAAGDTATSGLWTRVDPNGTTAAPENDTTPAGTMCWVTGQGTVGGGAGAADVDGGITTLTSPLINASGLTDPSLIYWRWYSNNMGGAPNADSMPISISADNGTTWVLLEDCTENAGDWVRKEFRIADFVTPSAQMRLKFVARDLATGSLVEAGVDDVSLVSYDCGSPAIPGDLNGDGAVTGADLSIMLGQWGTAAAADLDGNGTVDGGDLALLLANWG
;
A
#
# COMPACT_ATOMS: atom_id res chain seq x y z
N MET A 1 -8.99 -44.05 -50.41
CA MET A 1 -8.23 -43.76 -51.62
C MET A 1 -6.87 -43.23 -51.19
N THR A 2 -5.90 -44.03 -51.41
CA THR A 2 -4.46 -43.98 -51.31
C THR A 2 -3.81 -42.69 -51.83
N SER A 3 -2.91 -42.09 -51.07
CA SER A 3 -1.84 -41.24 -51.63
C SER A 3 -0.50 -41.55 -50.96
N ARG A 4 0.47 -41.83 -51.83
CA ARG A 4 1.82 -42.29 -51.55
C ARG A 4 2.72 -41.18 -51.02
N ALA A 5 3.55 -41.51 -50.03
CA ALA A 5 4.75 -40.77 -49.65
C ALA A 5 5.87 -41.01 -50.66
N VAL A 6 6.52 -39.94 -51.11
CA VAL A 6 7.74 -39.97 -51.92
C VAL A 6 8.93 -39.70 -50.99
N ARG A 7 9.81 -40.72 -50.81
CA ARG A 7 11.14 -40.55 -50.22
C ARG A 7 12.13 -40.18 -51.32
N VAL A 8 12.82 -39.07 -51.17
CA VAL A 8 13.99 -38.71 -51.99
C VAL A 8 15.25 -39.12 -51.20
N GLY A 9 15.92 -40.13 -51.66
CA GLY A 9 17.23 -40.54 -51.14
C GLY A 9 18.35 -39.83 -51.90
N TYR A 10 19.26 -39.17 -51.20
CA TYR A 10 20.50 -38.68 -51.74
C TYR A 10 21.61 -39.73 -51.51
N ILE A 11 22.19 -40.24 -52.61
CA ILE A 11 23.36 -41.14 -52.59
C ILE A 11 24.61 -40.26 -52.69
N LEU A 12 25.44 -40.27 -51.62
CA LEU A 12 26.74 -39.62 -51.62
C LEU A 12 27.82 -40.57 -52.20
N HIS A 13 28.36 -40.25 -53.32
CA HIS A 13 29.51 -40.97 -53.90
C HIS A 13 30.80 -40.50 -53.25
N ILE A 14 31.43 -41.34 -52.42
CA ILE A 14 32.77 -41.11 -51.88
C ILE A 14 33.80 -41.74 -52.84
N ARG A 15 34.59 -40.91 -53.51
CA ARG A 15 35.78 -41.35 -54.22
C ARG A 15 36.93 -41.56 -53.23
N ARG A 16 37.49 -42.73 -53.20
CA ARG A 16 38.75 -43.09 -52.48
C ARG A 16 39.90 -42.33 -53.11
N LEU A 17 40.61 -41.52 -52.31
CA LEU A 17 41.98 -41.07 -52.56
C LEU A 17 42.94 -41.79 -51.63
N THR A 18 44.02 -42.33 -52.20
CA THR A 18 45.05 -43.15 -51.54
C THR A 18 46.02 -42.26 -50.71
N PRO A 19 46.71 -42.83 -49.70
CA PRO A 19 47.27 -42.08 -48.60
C PRO A 19 48.75 -41.79 -48.74
N SER A 20 49.10 -40.54 -48.64
CA SER A 20 50.48 -40.19 -48.23
C SER A 20 50.46 -38.78 -47.66
N TRP A 21 50.24 -38.66 -46.42
CA TRP A 21 50.50 -37.43 -45.59
C TRP A 21 49.81 -37.52 -44.23
N THR A 22 50.16 -38.54 -43.46
CA THR A 22 49.57 -38.71 -42.13
C THR A 22 50.60 -39.00 -41.05
N LYS A 23 51.41 -38.01 -40.65
CA LYS A 23 52.19 -38.18 -39.41
C LYS A 23 52.40 -36.94 -38.55
N SER A 24 51.82 -35.72 -38.89
CA SER A 24 52.07 -34.52 -38.09
C SER A 24 50.85 -33.74 -37.61
N MET A 25 49.61 -34.16 -37.92
CA MET A 25 48.43 -33.40 -37.50
C MET A 25 47.53 -34.10 -36.46
N ARG A 26 47.86 -35.29 -35.97
CA ARG A 26 47.07 -36.00 -34.95
C ARG A 26 47.02 -35.37 -33.55
N PRO A 27 48.04 -34.66 -33.02
CA PRO A 27 47.87 -34.05 -31.69
C PRO A 27 47.09 -32.74 -31.69
N VAL A 28 47.03 -31.97 -32.78
CA VAL A 28 46.33 -30.69 -32.83
C VAL A 28 44.83 -30.88 -32.99
N LEU A 29 44.37 -31.84 -33.81
CA LEU A 29 42.94 -32.12 -33.96
C LEU A 29 42.33 -32.77 -32.70
N ALA A 30 43.10 -33.61 -31.99
CA ALA A 30 42.63 -34.18 -30.71
C ALA A 30 42.55 -33.12 -29.60
N ALA A 31 43.49 -32.16 -29.59
CA ALA A 31 43.44 -31.02 -28.62
C ALA A 31 42.32 -30.04 -28.94
N CYS A 32 41.98 -29.78 -30.21
CA CYS A 32 40.85 -28.96 -30.60
C CYS A 32 39.48 -29.64 -30.34
N LEU A 33 39.36 -30.95 -30.58
CA LEU A 33 38.13 -31.69 -30.24
C LEU A 33 37.91 -31.83 -28.71
N THR A 34 39.01 -32.03 -27.93
CA THR A 34 38.90 -32.05 -26.45
C THR A 34 38.66 -30.65 -25.89
N ALA A 35 39.18 -29.58 -26.48
CA ALA A 35 38.88 -28.24 -26.12
C ALA A 35 37.42 -27.85 -26.48
N LEU A 36 36.88 -28.25 -27.64
CA LEU A 36 35.45 -28.08 -27.98
C LEU A 36 34.51 -28.92 -27.10
N LEU A 37 34.94 -30.12 -26.67
CA LEU A 37 34.12 -30.94 -25.74
C LEU A 37 34.25 -30.49 -24.28
N LEU A 38 35.28 -29.72 -23.91
CA LEU A 38 35.39 -29.10 -22.59
C LEU A 38 34.65 -27.76 -22.48
N PHE A 39 34.33 -27.14 -23.63
CA PHE A 39 33.47 -25.94 -23.62
C PHE A 39 31.96 -26.23 -23.72
N ALA A 40 31.57 -27.49 -23.95
CA ALA A 40 30.17 -27.92 -24.05
C ALA A 40 29.60 -28.45 -22.74
N SER A 41 30.27 -28.28 -21.59
CA SER A 41 29.77 -28.71 -20.28
C SER A 41 29.70 -27.58 -19.24
N LEU A 42 29.65 -26.32 -19.68
CA LEU A 42 29.43 -25.19 -18.81
C LEU A 42 28.09 -24.52 -19.19
N ALA A 43 27.16 -24.68 -18.31
CA ALA A 43 25.85 -24.02 -18.19
C ALA A 43 24.66 -24.83 -18.71
N VAL A 44 24.18 -25.71 -17.88
CA VAL A 44 22.74 -25.98 -17.84
C VAL A 44 22.36 -26.07 -16.39
N ALA A 45 22.05 -24.94 -15.80
CA ALA A 45 21.52 -24.90 -14.44
C ALA A 45 20.02 -25.26 -14.44
N HIS A 46 19.28 -25.08 -15.54
CA HIS A 46 17.81 -25.24 -15.59
C HIS A 46 17.26 -25.66 -16.97
N GLU A 47 17.88 -26.63 -17.67
CA GLU A 47 17.27 -27.17 -18.93
C GLU A 47 15.89 -27.78 -18.72
N ASP A 48 15.57 -28.19 -17.49
CA ASP A 48 14.29 -28.77 -17.09
C ASP A 48 13.35 -27.77 -16.41
N ASP A 49 13.70 -26.48 -16.32
CA ASP A 49 12.84 -25.47 -15.72
C ASP A 49 11.57 -25.29 -16.57
N PRO A 50 10.35 -25.41 -15.99
CA PRO A 50 9.09 -25.21 -16.70
C PRO A 50 9.00 -23.86 -17.44
N LYS A 51 9.62 -22.82 -16.92
CA LYS A 51 9.67 -21.48 -17.51
C LYS A 51 10.34 -21.44 -18.88
N ALA A 52 11.38 -22.24 -19.09
CA ALA A 52 12.03 -22.35 -20.38
C ALA A 52 11.16 -23.07 -21.43
N ARG A 53 10.12 -23.79 -20.98
CA ARG A 53 9.17 -24.51 -21.85
C ARG A 53 7.93 -23.71 -22.20
N ASP A 54 7.53 -22.74 -21.35
CA ASP A 54 6.35 -21.88 -21.51
C ASP A 54 6.72 -20.52 -22.15
N TRP A 55 7.82 -20.50 -22.92
CA TRP A 55 8.30 -19.28 -23.56
C TRP A 55 7.35 -18.79 -24.64
N GLU A 56 7.03 -17.50 -24.60
CA GLU A 56 6.27 -16.80 -25.62
C GLU A 56 7.13 -15.78 -26.38
N PRO A 57 6.88 -15.55 -27.68
CA PRO A 57 7.63 -14.57 -28.45
C PRO A 57 7.41 -13.17 -27.90
N PRO A 58 8.43 -12.28 -28.00
CA PRO A 58 8.30 -10.91 -27.57
C PRO A 58 7.21 -10.19 -28.35
N ILE A 59 6.45 -9.35 -27.65
CA ILE A 59 5.46 -8.49 -28.30
C ILE A 59 6.21 -7.42 -29.12
N ASP A 60 5.87 -7.35 -30.41
CA ASP A 60 6.38 -6.31 -31.33
C ASP A 60 5.34 -5.20 -31.47
N ALA A 61 5.59 -4.08 -30.80
CA ALA A 61 4.73 -2.90 -30.81
C ALA A 61 5.58 -1.64 -30.67
N PRO A 62 5.06 -0.45 -31.01
CA PRO A 62 5.70 0.81 -30.68
C PRO A 62 5.68 1.07 -29.16
N ILE A 63 6.62 1.88 -28.67
CA ILE A 63 6.53 2.45 -27.33
C ILE A 63 5.20 3.21 -27.22
N TRP A 64 4.51 3.02 -26.10
CA TRP A 64 3.26 3.72 -25.84
C TRP A 64 3.39 4.61 -24.60
N HIS A 65 2.79 5.81 -24.68
CA HIS A 65 2.68 6.75 -23.57
C HIS A 65 1.22 7.14 -23.34
N LEU A 66 0.92 7.53 -22.12
CA LEU A 66 -0.41 8.06 -21.79
C LEU A 66 -0.74 9.26 -22.69
N GLY A 67 -1.86 9.16 -23.44
CA GLY A 67 -2.30 10.14 -24.41
C GLY A 67 -2.04 9.78 -25.87
N ASP A 68 -1.26 8.74 -26.19
CA ASP A 68 -1.00 8.30 -27.58
C ASP A 68 -2.24 7.66 -28.26
N GLY A 69 -3.24 7.27 -27.47
CA GLY A 69 -4.45 6.58 -27.96
C GLY A 69 -4.18 5.11 -28.38
N GLY A 70 -5.23 4.37 -28.60
CA GLY A 70 -5.20 3.06 -29.28
C GLY A 70 -4.85 1.82 -28.44
N LEU A 71 -4.07 1.90 -27.37
CA LEU A 71 -3.65 0.72 -26.57
C LEU A 71 -4.32 0.58 -25.20
N ALA A 72 -4.88 1.66 -24.68
CA ALA A 72 -5.48 1.68 -23.33
C ALA A 72 -6.64 0.69 -23.11
N GLY A 73 -7.15 0.06 -24.16
CA GLY A 73 -8.24 -0.93 -24.11
C GLY A 73 -7.80 -2.39 -24.13
N THR A 74 -6.50 -2.70 -24.23
CA THR A 74 -6.00 -4.09 -24.32
C THR A 74 -5.63 -4.69 -22.97
N PHE A 75 -5.29 -3.87 -21.97
CA PHE A 75 -4.93 -4.32 -20.62
C PHE A 75 -6.05 -3.97 -19.64
N ALA A 76 -6.64 -4.98 -19.03
CA ALA A 76 -7.63 -4.77 -17.98
C ALA A 76 -6.94 -4.35 -16.67
N SER A 77 -7.56 -3.43 -15.93
CA SER A 77 -7.01 -2.94 -14.66
C SER A 77 -8.09 -2.39 -13.75
N ASP A 78 -7.79 -2.32 -12.46
CA ASP A 78 -8.58 -1.64 -11.44
C ASP A 78 -7.61 -0.98 -10.45
N GLY A 79 -7.76 0.32 -10.21
CA GLY A 79 -6.89 1.08 -9.32
C GLY A 79 -5.44 1.25 -9.77
N VAL A 80 -5.04 0.75 -10.93
CA VAL A 80 -3.69 0.90 -11.52
C VAL A 80 -3.77 1.53 -12.90
N LEU A 81 -3.06 2.64 -13.09
CA LEU A 81 -3.03 3.40 -14.34
C LEU A 81 -1.73 3.16 -15.11
N LEU A 82 -1.85 2.71 -16.35
CA LEU A 82 -0.71 2.66 -17.27
C LEU A 82 -0.28 4.09 -17.66
N GLN A 83 1.00 4.38 -17.47
CA GLN A 83 1.61 5.67 -17.81
C GLN A 83 2.46 5.57 -19.10
N SER A 84 3.30 4.54 -19.18
CA SER A 84 4.10 4.20 -20.37
C SER A 84 4.29 2.70 -20.46
N TRP A 85 4.50 2.21 -21.68
CA TRP A 85 4.84 0.82 -21.95
C TRP A 85 5.95 0.75 -23.01
N PHE A 86 6.99 -0.01 -22.69
CA PHE A 86 8.13 -0.29 -23.55
C PHE A 86 8.15 -1.77 -23.90
N PRO A 87 7.66 -2.19 -25.07
CA PRO A 87 7.74 -3.58 -25.49
C PRO A 87 9.20 -4.02 -25.64
N ILE A 88 9.48 -5.32 -25.55
CA ILE A 88 10.87 -5.84 -25.59
C ILE A 88 11.62 -5.36 -26.83
N THR A 89 10.93 -5.27 -27.97
CA THR A 89 11.52 -4.81 -29.23
C THR A 89 12.04 -3.38 -29.17
N ALA A 90 11.54 -2.53 -28.27
CA ALA A 90 12.04 -1.18 -28.08
C ALA A 90 13.47 -1.13 -27.55
N PHE A 91 13.96 -2.21 -26.95
CA PHE A 91 15.33 -2.35 -26.44
C PHE A 91 16.30 -2.99 -27.44
N ASN A 92 15.84 -3.34 -28.64
CA ASN A 92 16.66 -3.93 -29.70
C ASN A 92 17.49 -2.86 -30.41
N ASN A 93 18.62 -3.29 -30.98
CA ASN A 93 19.46 -2.46 -31.84
C ASN A 93 20.04 -3.29 -32.99
N ALA A 94 20.89 -2.70 -33.82
CA ALA A 94 21.46 -3.39 -34.99
C ALA A 94 22.32 -4.62 -34.66
N LEU A 95 22.76 -4.79 -33.41
CA LEU A 95 23.67 -5.85 -32.98
C LEU A 95 23.02 -6.82 -31.99
N VAL A 96 21.91 -6.45 -31.36
CA VAL A 96 21.28 -7.18 -30.25
C VAL A 96 19.79 -7.28 -30.47
N THR A 97 19.27 -8.49 -30.32
CA THR A 97 17.81 -8.78 -30.33
C THR A 97 17.46 -9.46 -29.04
N ASN A 98 16.77 -8.73 -28.16
CA ASN A 98 16.23 -9.27 -26.93
C ASN A 98 14.99 -10.11 -27.22
N THR A 99 14.87 -11.24 -26.54
CA THR A 99 13.75 -12.18 -26.72
C THR A 99 12.89 -12.27 -25.46
N SER A 100 13.37 -11.76 -24.33
CA SER A 100 12.62 -11.74 -23.05
C SER A 100 13.15 -10.66 -22.12
N ALA A 101 12.36 -10.33 -21.12
CA ALA A 101 12.80 -9.59 -19.94
C ALA A 101 12.69 -10.48 -18.68
N SER A 102 13.29 -10.04 -17.58
CA SER A 102 13.22 -10.73 -16.29
C SER A 102 13.08 -9.71 -15.15
N ASP A 103 14.06 -9.51 -14.27
CA ASP A 103 13.93 -8.60 -13.13
C ASP A 103 13.96 -7.13 -13.55
N CYS A 104 13.34 -6.29 -12.71
CA CYS A 104 13.49 -4.84 -12.78
C CYS A 104 13.83 -4.25 -11.40
N TRP A 105 14.42 -3.06 -11.42
CA TRP A 105 14.74 -2.30 -10.21
C TRP A 105 14.66 -0.81 -10.48
N GLY A 106 14.83 0.02 -9.45
CA GLY A 106 14.80 1.47 -9.56
C GLY A 106 16.10 2.13 -9.10
N TYR A 107 16.36 3.31 -9.63
CA TYR A 107 17.40 4.24 -9.19
C TYR A 107 16.85 5.66 -9.15
N VAL A 108 17.18 6.41 -8.10
CA VAL A 108 16.89 7.84 -8.01
C VAL A 108 18.22 8.58 -7.97
N SER A 109 18.44 9.47 -8.94
CA SER A 109 19.67 10.27 -9.02
C SER A 109 19.69 11.36 -7.94
N PRO A 110 20.85 11.97 -7.64
CA PRO A 110 20.95 13.07 -6.69
C PRO A 110 20.11 14.30 -7.08
N SER A 111 19.75 14.45 -8.35
CA SER A 111 18.84 15.52 -8.84
C SER A 111 17.37 15.22 -8.58
N GLY A 112 17.03 14.02 -8.10
CA GLY A 112 15.66 13.55 -7.90
C GLY A 112 15.03 12.92 -9.14
N ARG A 113 15.77 12.73 -10.24
CA ARG A 113 15.27 12.01 -11.42
C ARG A 113 15.22 10.51 -11.15
N GLU A 114 14.17 9.87 -11.64
CA GLU A 114 13.84 8.47 -11.42
C GLU A 114 14.11 7.63 -12.67
N TYR A 115 14.75 6.48 -12.48
CA TYR A 115 15.17 5.58 -13.55
C TYR A 115 14.76 4.15 -13.26
N ALA A 116 13.96 3.55 -14.15
CA ALA A 116 13.71 2.12 -14.17
C ALA A 116 14.91 1.40 -14.81
N ILE A 117 15.29 0.28 -14.23
CA ILE A 117 16.36 -0.60 -14.73
C ILE A 117 15.71 -1.94 -15.02
N ILE A 118 15.88 -2.47 -16.23
CA ILE A 118 15.29 -3.75 -16.64
C ILE A 118 16.36 -4.71 -17.13
N GLY A 119 16.31 -5.93 -16.62
CA GLY A 119 17.08 -7.07 -17.10
C GLY A 119 16.43 -7.67 -18.35
N LEU A 120 17.21 -7.81 -19.41
CA LEU A 120 16.78 -8.36 -20.69
C LEU A 120 17.64 -9.58 -21.05
N SER A 121 17.18 -10.40 -22.00
CA SER A 121 17.89 -11.63 -22.36
C SER A 121 19.35 -11.38 -22.80
N GLU A 122 19.62 -10.24 -23.43
CA GLU A 122 20.94 -9.91 -23.97
C GLU A 122 21.66 -8.78 -23.23
N GLY A 123 21.09 -8.23 -22.13
CA GLY A 123 21.72 -7.14 -21.41
C GLY A 123 20.81 -6.43 -20.42
N THR A 124 21.20 -5.22 -20.06
CA THR A 124 20.48 -4.36 -19.10
C THR A 124 20.16 -3.01 -19.75
N ALA A 125 18.95 -2.50 -19.51
CA ALA A 125 18.52 -1.19 -19.99
C ALA A 125 18.09 -0.27 -18.86
N TRP A 126 18.24 1.03 -19.08
CA TRP A 126 17.82 2.12 -18.18
C TRP A 126 16.80 3.00 -18.90
N VAL A 127 15.68 3.26 -18.26
CA VAL A 127 14.57 4.09 -18.75
C VAL A 127 14.32 5.19 -17.72
N GLU A 128 14.34 6.44 -18.12
CA GLU A 128 13.94 7.54 -17.27
C GLU A 128 12.41 7.56 -17.12
N VAL A 129 11.94 7.55 -15.88
CA VAL A 129 10.52 7.52 -15.50
C VAL A 129 10.13 8.70 -14.60
N THR A 130 10.96 9.75 -14.54
CA THR A 130 10.69 10.98 -13.77
C THR A 130 9.34 11.60 -14.14
N ASN A 131 9.03 11.66 -15.44
CA ASN A 131 7.69 11.87 -15.94
C ASN A 131 7.15 10.55 -16.50
N PRO A 132 6.38 9.78 -15.73
CA PRO A 132 5.99 8.43 -16.10
C PRO A 132 5.14 8.36 -17.37
N ALA A 133 4.38 9.43 -17.69
CA ALA A 133 3.58 9.54 -18.91
C ALA A 133 4.42 9.93 -20.16
N GLN A 134 5.72 10.17 -20.01
CA GLN A 134 6.66 10.54 -21.07
C GLN A 134 8.01 9.88 -20.82
N SER A 135 8.02 8.62 -20.40
CA SER A 135 9.23 7.86 -20.11
C SER A 135 10.12 7.73 -21.33
N THR A 136 11.44 7.72 -21.16
CA THR A 136 12.39 7.66 -22.26
C THR A 136 13.53 6.70 -22.00
N MET A 137 13.91 5.89 -23.00
CA MET A 137 15.06 5.02 -22.89
C MET A 137 16.37 5.83 -22.85
N VAL A 138 17.19 5.59 -21.82
CA VAL A 138 18.49 6.26 -21.64
C VAL A 138 19.60 5.47 -22.27
N ARG A 139 19.70 4.17 -21.97
CA ARG A 139 20.80 3.32 -22.41
C ARG A 139 20.41 1.85 -22.40
N PHE A 140 21.02 1.07 -23.30
CA PHE A 140 21.12 -0.40 -23.24
C PHE A 140 22.60 -0.79 -23.27
N ILE A 141 23.02 -1.73 -22.39
CA ILE A 141 24.36 -2.30 -22.37
C ILE A 141 24.23 -3.82 -22.43
N ALA A 142 24.93 -4.46 -23.38
CA ALA A 142 24.87 -5.90 -23.57
C ALA A 142 25.54 -6.65 -22.40
N GLY A 143 25.09 -7.88 -22.17
CA GLY A 143 25.64 -8.78 -21.16
C GLY A 143 25.57 -10.24 -21.60
N PRO A 144 25.94 -11.20 -20.76
CA PRO A 144 25.81 -12.63 -21.07
C PRO A 144 24.35 -12.98 -21.40
N SER A 145 24.11 -13.70 -22.50
CA SER A 145 22.78 -14.13 -22.91
C SER A 145 22.16 -15.06 -21.86
N SER A 146 20.93 -14.76 -21.43
CA SER A 146 20.20 -15.55 -20.43
C SER A 146 18.75 -15.12 -20.34
N LEU A 147 17.83 -16.04 -20.10
CA LEU A 147 16.45 -15.75 -19.71
C LEU A 147 16.39 -15.04 -18.35
N TRP A 148 17.29 -15.37 -17.45
CA TRP A 148 17.33 -14.86 -16.07
C TRP A 148 18.45 -13.83 -15.88
N ARG A 149 18.06 -12.60 -15.59
CA ARG A 149 18.94 -11.48 -15.23
C ARG A 149 18.33 -10.67 -14.11
N ASN A 150 19.08 -10.51 -13.00
CA ASN A 150 18.65 -9.74 -11.85
C ASN A 150 19.49 -8.47 -11.70
N VAL A 151 18.84 -7.37 -11.29
CA VAL A 151 19.44 -6.03 -11.19
C VAL A 151 19.14 -5.39 -9.84
N LYS A 152 20.14 -4.76 -9.20
CA LYS A 152 20.00 -4.02 -7.94
C LYS A 152 20.92 -2.80 -7.93
N THR A 153 20.61 -1.81 -7.08
CA THR A 153 21.37 -0.57 -6.94
C THR A 153 21.90 -0.35 -5.54
N TYR A 154 23.07 0.30 -5.44
CA TYR A 154 23.66 0.78 -4.20
C TYR A 154 24.37 2.10 -4.44
N GLN A 155 23.94 3.17 -3.80
CA GLN A 155 24.39 4.54 -4.09
C GLN A 155 24.16 4.86 -5.59
N HIS A 156 25.17 5.31 -6.31
CA HIS A 156 25.10 5.55 -7.77
C HIS A 156 25.61 4.36 -8.60
N TRP A 157 25.67 3.16 -8.02
CA TRP A 157 26.11 1.94 -8.70
C TRP A 157 24.93 1.02 -8.99
N CYS A 158 24.91 0.45 -10.19
CA CYS A 158 24.02 -0.64 -10.55
C CYS A 158 24.83 -1.91 -10.74
N TYR A 159 24.28 -3.01 -10.27
CA TYR A 159 24.85 -4.34 -10.43
C TYR A 159 23.86 -5.22 -11.19
N ALA A 160 24.37 -6.05 -12.10
CA ALA A 160 23.59 -7.09 -12.76
C ALA A 160 24.28 -8.44 -12.63
N VAL A 161 23.47 -9.47 -12.41
CA VAL A 161 23.89 -10.88 -12.45
C VAL A 161 23.02 -11.66 -13.42
N SER A 162 23.52 -12.78 -13.92
CA SER A 162 22.83 -13.58 -14.93
C SER A 162 23.20 -15.06 -14.78
N GLU A 163 22.25 -15.94 -15.09
CA GLU A 163 22.55 -17.36 -15.20
C GLU A 163 23.41 -17.71 -16.42
N GLY A 164 23.45 -16.84 -17.43
CA GLY A 164 24.43 -16.93 -18.53
C GLY A 164 25.89 -16.73 -18.11
N GLY A 165 26.11 -16.42 -16.82
CA GLY A 165 27.46 -16.25 -16.26
C GLY A 165 27.96 -14.81 -16.28
N GLY A 166 29.30 -14.61 -16.38
CA GLY A 166 29.93 -13.29 -16.40
C GLY A 166 30.19 -12.68 -15.01
N GLY A 167 29.75 -13.32 -13.93
CA GLY A 167 29.94 -12.80 -12.56
C GLY A 167 28.97 -11.66 -12.23
N ILE A 168 29.47 -10.59 -11.61
CA ILE A 168 28.69 -9.38 -11.31
C ILE A 168 29.12 -8.29 -12.31
N GLN A 169 28.23 -7.89 -13.20
CA GLN A 169 28.42 -6.67 -14.01
C GLN A 169 28.23 -5.45 -13.12
N VAL A 170 29.04 -4.44 -13.30
CA VAL A 170 29.04 -3.20 -12.49
C VAL A 170 28.88 -2.00 -13.41
N PHE A 171 27.93 -1.13 -13.09
CA PHE A 171 27.65 0.07 -13.87
C PHE A 171 27.66 1.31 -12.99
N ASP A 172 28.32 2.36 -13.47
CA ASP A 172 28.34 3.68 -12.83
C ASP A 172 27.22 4.54 -13.41
N LEU A 173 26.32 4.98 -12.53
CA LEU A 173 25.16 5.84 -12.84
C LEU A 173 25.39 7.29 -12.47
N ALA A 174 26.58 7.71 -12.05
CA ALA A 174 26.85 9.07 -11.59
C ALA A 174 26.50 10.15 -12.65
N ASN A 175 26.57 9.80 -13.93
CA ASN A 175 26.25 10.70 -15.05
C ASN A 175 24.98 10.30 -15.82
N ILE A 176 24.07 9.54 -15.21
CA ILE A 176 22.86 9.04 -15.87
C ILE A 176 21.94 10.19 -16.30
N ASP A 177 21.89 11.28 -15.53
CA ASP A 177 21.10 12.49 -15.86
C ASP A 177 21.56 13.18 -17.16
N ALA A 178 22.81 12.93 -17.56
CA ALA A 178 23.38 13.34 -18.86
C ALA A 178 23.27 12.24 -19.94
N GLY A 179 22.51 11.16 -19.69
CA GLY A 179 22.32 10.06 -20.61
C GLY A 179 23.50 9.06 -20.66
N THR A 180 24.40 9.09 -19.67
CA THR A 180 25.62 8.26 -19.65
C THR A 180 25.56 7.22 -18.52
N VAL A 181 25.66 5.94 -18.90
CA VAL A 181 25.91 4.81 -18.01
C VAL A 181 27.22 4.18 -18.43
N THR A 182 28.15 4.02 -17.47
CA THR A 182 29.49 3.48 -17.75
C THR A 182 29.62 2.08 -17.18
N GLU A 183 29.89 1.09 -18.04
CA GLU A 183 30.22 -0.26 -17.62
C GLU A 183 31.67 -0.35 -17.13
N LEU A 184 31.88 -1.06 -16.01
CA LEU A 184 33.18 -1.36 -15.42
C LEU A 184 33.52 -2.86 -15.59
N PRO A 185 34.78 -3.29 -15.34
CA PRO A 185 35.10 -4.69 -15.37
C PRO A 185 34.22 -5.50 -14.42
N SER A 186 33.66 -6.60 -14.90
CA SER A 186 32.85 -7.50 -14.10
C SER A 186 33.66 -8.17 -12.99
N VAL A 187 32.98 -8.39 -11.83
CA VAL A 187 33.59 -9.07 -10.68
C VAL A 187 33.36 -10.57 -10.79
N VAL A 188 34.45 -11.31 -11.00
CA VAL A 188 34.46 -12.76 -11.22
C VAL A 188 35.03 -13.54 -10.04
N THR A 189 35.27 -12.90 -8.90
CA THR A 189 35.78 -13.54 -7.69
C THR A 189 34.66 -14.33 -6.99
N GLY A 190 35.04 -15.24 -6.05
CA GLY A 190 34.08 -16.05 -5.30
C GLY A 190 33.71 -17.40 -5.93
N GLY A 191 34.35 -17.75 -7.08
CA GLY A 191 34.36 -19.12 -7.65
C GLY A 191 33.09 -19.51 -8.44
N VAL A 192 32.07 -18.63 -8.61
CA VAL A 192 30.84 -18.88 -9.36
C VAL A 192 30.55 -17.69 -10.27
N LEU A 193 30.26 -17.95 -11.54
CA LEU A 193 29.95 -16.91 -12.53
C LEU A 193 28.48 -16.79 -12.81
N SER A 194 27.73 -17.91 -12.79
CA SER A 194 26.29 -17.96 -12.98
C SER A 194 25.56 -17.64 -11.66
N THR A 195 24.53 -16.79 -11.72
CA THR A 195 23.77 -16.33 -10.54
C THR A 195 22.34 -16.05 -10.97
N HIS A 196 21.38 -16.55 -10.20
CA HIS A 196 19.96 -16.29 -10.46
C HIS A 196 19.55 -14.91 -9.97
N THR A 197 19.74 -14.62 -8.69
CA THR A 197 19.32 -13.37 -8.06
C THR A 197 20.36 -12.81 -7.10
N MET A 198 20.20 -11.54 -6.71
CA MET A 198 20.96 -10.89 -5.67
C MET A 198 20.13 -9.90 -4.90
N ILE A 199 20.52 -9.63 -3.65
CA ILE A 199 19.97 -8.58 -2.82
C ILE A 199 21.11 -7.78 -2.16
N ILE A 200 20.89 -6.52 -1.87
CA ILE A 200 21.88 -5.64 -1.24
C ILE A 200 21.29 -5.08 0.06
N ASN A 201 21.99 -5.26 1.17
CA ASN A 201 21.71 -4.50 2.37
C ASN A 201 22.35 -3.11 2.22
N THR A 202 21.54 -2.12 1.89
CA THR A 202 22.00 -0.75 1.64
C THR A 202 22.50 -0.04 2.89
N GLN A 203 22.17 -0.51 4.10
CA GLN A 203 22.64 0.05 5.36
C GLN A 203 24.08 -0.40 5.68
N THR A 204 24.42 -1.65 5.35
CA THR A 204 25.74 -2.23 5.67
C THR A 204 26.67 -2.31 4.46
N GLY A 205 26.15 -2.18 3.25
CA GLY A 205 26.89 -2.27 2.01
C GLY A 205 27.34 -3.70 1.68
N PHE A 206 26.58 -4.73 2.07
CA PHE A 206 26.82 -6.11 1.65
C PHE A 206 25.84 -6.54 0.56
N LEU A 207 26.39 -7.14 -0.50
CA LEU A 207 25.65 -7.77 -1.60
C LEU A 207 25.66 -9.30 -1.40
N TYR A 208 24.51 -9.92 -1.56
CA TYR A 208 24.28 -11.36 -1.43
C TYR A 208 23.82 -11.91 -2.77
N ARG A 209 24.57 -12.88 -3.33
CA ARG A 209 24.24 -13.59 -4.57
C ARG A 209 23.68 -14.95 -4.24
N MET A 210 22.64 -15.36 -4.97
CA MET A 210 21.90 -16.61 -4.76
C MET A 210 21.61 -17.30 -6.09
N GLY A 211 21.33 -18.59 -6.02
CA GLY A 211 20.89 -19.39 -7.17
C GLY A 211 21.95 -19.59 -8.26
N GLY A 212 21.50 -20.00 -9.43
CA GLY A 212 22.35 -20.39 -10.55
C GLY A 212 23.14 -21.67 -10.25
N SER A 213 24.41 -21.69 -10.53
CA SER A 213 25.26 -22.88 -10.35
C SER A 213 25.86 -23.03 -8.94
N SER A 214 25.38 -22.26 -7.95
CA SER A 214 25.88 -22.34 -6.56
C SER A 214 24.81 -22.71 -5.56
N SER A 215 25.16 -23.49 -4.53
CA SER A 215 24.34 -23.64 -3.34
C SER A 215 24.47 -22.41 -2.43
N GLY A 216 23.38 -22.05 -1.77
CA GLY A 216 23.33 -21.04 -0.71
C GLY A 216 23.53 -19.61 -1.18
N ILE A 217 24.17 -18.81 -0.32
CA ILE A 217 24.44 -17.39 -0.56
C ILE A 217 25.94 -17.13 -0.63
N ARG A 218 26.33 -16.17 -1.47
CA ARG A 218 27.71 -15.66 -1.57
C ARG A 218 27.70 -14.17 -1.29
N ILE A 219 28.58 -13.72 -0.40
CA ILE A 219 28.57 -12.39 0.19
C ILE A 219 29.73 -11.57 -0.33
N TYR A 220 29.43 -10.36 -0.76
CA TYR A 220 30.41 -9.37 -1.23
C TYR A 220 30.28 -8.08 -0.45
N ASN A 221 31.41 -7.49 -0.08
CA ASN A 221 31.47 -6.20 0.57
C ASN A 221 31.62 -5.09 -0.48
N LEU A 222 30.68 -4.17 -0.52
CA LEU A 222 30.67 -3.00 -1.40
C LEU A 222 31.31 -1.78 -0.73
N ALA A 223 31.29 -1.71 0.61
CA ALA A 223 31.65 -0.49 1.35
C ALA A 223 33.09 0.03 1.08
N PRO A 224 34.12 -0.84 0.91
CA PRO A 224 35.46 -0.35 0.62
C PRO A 224 35.60 0.27 -0.77
N ASN A 225 34.94 -0.31 -1.76
CA ASN A 225 34.92 0.16 -3.14
C ASN A 225 33.69 -0.43 -3.88
N PRO A 226 32.59 0.29 -3.99
CA PRO A 226 31.40 -0.19 -4.69
C PRO A 226 31.65 -0.56 -6.18
N ALA A 227 32.65 0.08 -6.82
CA ALA A 227 33.05 -0.24 -8.20
C ALA A 227 33.71 -1.62 -8.35
N ALA A 228 34.17 -2.21 -7.25
CA ALA A 228 34.89 -3.49 -7.25
C ALA A 228 34.52 -4.32 -6.00
N PRO A 229 33.31 -4.90 -5.94
CA PRO A 229 32.83 -5.73 -4.85
C PRO A 229 33.82 -6.82 -4.42
N VAL A 230 34.07 -6.94 -3.11
CA VAL A 230 35.04 -7.87 -2.55
C VAL A 230 34.32 -9.08 -1.94
N TYR A 231 34.61 -10.29 -2.45
CA TYR A 231 34.07 -11.51 -1.85
C TYR A 231 34.58 -11.70 -0.41
N VAL A 232 33.64 -11.99 0.54
CA VAL A 232 33.95 -12.09 1.98
C VAL A 232 33.49 -13.39 2.63
N GLY A 233 32.57 -14.14 2.03
CA GLY A 233 32.08 -15.40 2.62
C GLY A 233 30.91 -16.00 1.88
N ALA A 234 30.50 -17.20 2.33
CA ALA A 234 29.33 -17.90 1.82
C ALA A 234 28.66 -18.73 2.93
N TRP A 235 27.39 -19.02 2.74
CA TRP A 235 26.65 -20.09 3.39
C TRP A 235 26.17 -21.05 2.30
N SER A 236 26.28 -22.36 2.50
CA SER A 236 26.08 -23.35 1.44
C SER A 236 25.36 -24.62 1.89
N ASP A 237 24.67 -24.56 3.03
CA ASP A 237 23.99 -25.76 3.56
C ASP A 237 22.79 -26.18 2.72
N ARG A 238 22.19 -25.24 1.97
CA ARG A 238 21.07 -25.46 1.05
C ARG A 238 21.20 -24.60 -0.20
N TYR A 239 20.50 -24.98 -1.27
CA TYR A 239 20.23 -24.10 -2.38
C TYR A 239 19.31 -22.97 -1.93
N VAL A 240 19.65 -21.73 -2.25
CA VAL A 240 18.83 -20.54 -2.02
C VAL A 240 18.47 -19.96 -3.39
N HIS A 241 17.16 -19.85 -3.64
CA HIS A 241 16.66 -19.30 -4.90
C HIS A 241 16.63 -17.77 -4.84
N ASP A 242 15.92 -17.21 -3.87
CA ASP A 242 15.83 -15.78 -3.60
C ASP A 242 15.81 -15.54 -2.08
N GLY A 243 15.83 -14.28 -1.65
CA GLY A 243 15.76 -13.90 -0.26
C GLY A 243 15.98 -12.42 -0.02
N VAL A 244 15.74 -11.99 1.20
CA VAL A 244 15.88 -10.60 1.62
C VAL A 244 16.73 -10.49 2.88
N VAL A 245 17.39 -9.37 3.07
CA VAL A 245 18.29 -9.13 4.22
C VAL A 245 17.91 -7.83 4.93
N TYR A 246 17.89 -7.88 6.25
CA TYR A 246 17.59 -6.71 7.09
C TYR A 246 18.59 -6.54 8.22
N SER A 247 18.96 -5.29 8.49
CA SER A 247 19.66 -4.89 9.71
C SER A 247 18.64 -4.54 10.79
N TYR A 248 18.70 -5.19 11.93
CA TYR A 248 17.86 -4.90 13.07
C TYR A 248 18.53 -3.84 13.95
N THR A 249 17.91 -2.67 14.08
CA THR A 249 18.46 -1.54 14.86
C THR A 249 17.86 -1.43 16.25
N THR A 250 16.74 -2.10 16.50
CA THR A 250 15.99 -2.09 17.76
C THR A 250 15.55 -3.50 18.14
N GLY A 251 14.94 -3.67 19.31
CA GLY A 251 14.38 -4.92 19.77
C GLY A 251 15.42 -6.00 20.15
N PRO A 252 15.00 -7.26 20.30
CA PRO A 252 15.86 -8.35 20.81
C PRO A 252 17.00 -8.73 19.85
N TYR A 253 16.92 -8.33 18.60
CA TYR A 253 17.92 -8.61 17.56
C TYR A 253 18.74 -7.37 17.18
N ALA A 254 18.69 -6.28 17.95
CA ALA A 254 19.43 -5.05 17.67
C ALA A 254 20.92 -5.33 17.44
N GLY A 255 21.48 -4.73 16.37
CA GLY A 255 22.87 -4.92 15.93
C GLY A 255 23.10 -6.18 15.10
N ARG A 256 22.06 -6.96 14.80
CA ARG A 256 22.15 -8.13 13.93
C ARG A 256 21.74 -7.78 12.49
N GLU A 257 22.32 -8.53 11.57
CA GLU A 257 21.94 -8.57 10.16
C GLU A 257 21.39 -9.97 9.87
N ILE A 258 20.12 -10.04 9.48
CA ILE A 258 19.40 -11.31 9.31
C ILE A 258 19.01 -11.46 7.86
N PHE A 259 19.29 -12.62 7.30
CA PHE A 259 18.92 -13.02 5.95
C PHE A 259 17.77 -14.03 6.00
N PHE A 260 16.71 -13.76 5.27
CA PHE A 260 15.57 -14.66 5.05
C PHE A 260 15.75 -15.30 3.68
N ALA A 261 15.98 -16.59 3.64
CA ALA A 261 16.39 -17.33 2.45
C ALA A 261 15.29 -18.29 1.99
N CYS A 262 14.77 -18.11 0.78
CA CYS A 262 13.85 -19.08 0.17
C CYS A 262 14.65 -20.19 -0.50
N GLY A 263 14.50 -21.41 0.03
CA GLY A 263 15.23 -22.59 -0.41
C GLY A 263 14.38 -23.47 -1.32
N GLY A 264 14.72 -23.49 -2.62
CA GLY A 264 14.12 -24.38 -3.59
C GLY A 264 14.63 -25.84 -3.50
N LEU A 265 14.14 -26.69 -4.40
CA LEU A 265 14.48 -28.12 -4.46
C LEU A 265 15.79 -28.41 -5.22
N ASN A 266 16.42 -27.40 -5.80
CA ASN A 266 17.63 -27.54 -6.59
C ASN A 266 18.81 -28.07 -5.74
N GLY A 267 19.79 -28.66 -6.39
CA GLY A 267 20.95 -29.22 -5.69
C GLY A 267 20.69 -30.53 -4.94
N GLY A 268 19.56 -31.22 -5.23
CA GLY A 268 19.22 -32.51 -4.65
C GLY A 268 18.50 -32.44 -3.29
N HIS A 269 18.02 -31.27 -2.91
CA HIS A 269 17.15 -31.11 -1.74
C HIS A 269 15.74 -31.64 -2.05
N THR A 270 15.09 -32.22 -1.03
CA THR A 270 13.77 -32.86 -1.16
C THR A 270 12.65 -32.08 -0.47
N ASP A 271 13.00 -30.98 0.20
CA ASP A 271 12.08 -30.07 0.89
C ASP A 271 12.39 -28.62 0.56
N THR A 272 11.36 -27.81 0.52
CA THR A 272 11.42 -26.36 0.29
C THR A 272 10.91 -25.59 1.51
N GLY A 273 11.29 -24.33 1.66
CA GLY A 273 10.91 -23.50 2.81
C GLY A 273 11.86 -22.32 3.00
N MET A 274 11.59 -21.52 4.02
CA MET A 274 12.37 -20.32 4.36
C MET A 274 13.34 -20.61 5.50
N ASP A 275 14.64 -20.40 5.27
CA ASP A 275 15.68 -20.41 6.31
C ASP A 275 15.93 -18.99 6.83
N ILE A 276 16.04 -18.80 8.14
CA ILE A 276 16.38 -17.54 8.79
C ILE A 276 17.81 -17.62 9.28
N ILE A 277 18.68 -16.79 8.74
CA ILE A 277 20.14 -16.91 8.89
C ILE A 277 20.70 -15.61 9.49
N ASP A 278 21.37 -15.70 10.61
CA ASP A 278 22.17 -14.59 11.17
C ASP A 278 23.47 -14.47 10.33
N VAL A 279 23.54 -13.40 9.56
CA VAL A 279 24.68 -13.07 8.70
C VAL A 279 25.51 -11.91 9.24
N THR A 280 25.35 -11.55 10.50
CA THR A 280 26.11 -10.47 11.15
C THR A 280 27.60 -10.68 11.03
N ASN A 281 28.08 -11.87 11.38
CA ASN A 281 29.46 -12.27 11.20
C ASN A 281 29.62 -13.02 9.86
N LYS A 282 30.12 -12.32 8.82
CA LYS A 282 30.27 -12.88 7.47
C LYS A 282 31.23 -14.08 7.37
N ALA A 283 32.06 -14.30 8.41
CA ALA A 283 32.96 -15.45 8.50
C ALA A 283 32.37 -16.66 9.24
N ALA A 284 31.22 -16.49 9.92
CA ALA A 284 30.59 -17.54 10.71
C ALA A 284 29.05 -17.32 10.75
N LEU A 285 28.40 -17.65 9.64
CA LEU A 285 26.97 -17.53 9.47
C LEU A 285 26.23 -18.59 10.29
N GLN A 286 25.08 -18.24 10.87
CA GLN A 286 24.31 -19.12 11.76
C GLN A 286 22.87 -19.25 11.25
N ASN A 287 22.43 -20.46 10.94
CA ASN A 287 21.02 -20.74 10.71
C ASN A 287 20.30 -20.71 12.06
N LEU A 288 19.35 -19.79 12.22
CA LEU A 288 18.56 -19.63 13.45
C LEU A 288 17.35 -20.56 13.47
N SER A 289 16.69 -20.73 12.33
CA SER A 289 15.51 -21.57 12.19
C SER A 289 15.18 -21.82 10.71
N ARG A 290 14.25 -22.76 10.49
CA ARG A 290 13.63 -23.02 9.19
C ARG A 290 12.11 -23.07 9.35
N PHE A 291 11.39 -22.35 8.51
CA PHE A 291 9.94 -22.39 8.38
C PHE A 291 9.54 -23.21 7.16
N THR A 292 8.61 -24.15 7.37
CA THR A 292 8.01 -24.96 6.31
C THR A 292 6.48 -24.90 6.43
N TYR A 293 5.79 -25.14 5.35
CA TYR A 293 4.33 -25.02 5.27
C TYR A 293 3.72 -26.16 4.47
N SER A 294 2.40 -26.33 4.58
CA SER A 294 1.68 -27.34 3.81
C SER A 294 1.59 -26.97 2.33
N GLN A 295 1.57 -27.96 1.45
CA GLN A 295 1.56 -27.77 -0.02
C GLN A 295 2.74 -26.92 -0.50
N ALA A 296 3.88 -26.99 0.19
CA ALA A 296 5.10 -26.37 -0.28
C ALA A 296 5.61 -27.11 -1.53
N ALA A 297 5.81 -26.38 -2.61
CA ALA A 297 6.30 -26.89 -3.88
C ALA A 297 7.63 -26.24 -4.28
N TYR A 298 7.72 -24.92 -4.21
CA TYR A 298 8.94 -24.17 -4.45
C TYR A 298 8.91 -22.80 -3.75
N CYS A 299 9.41 -22.72 -2.51
CA CYS A 299 9.56 -21.46 -1.78
C CYS A 299 10.42 -20.51 -2.58
N HIS A 300 9.79 -19.49 -3.17
CA HIS A 300 10.41 -18.66 -4.21
C HIS A 300 11.01 -17.40 -3.67
N GLN A 301 10.18 -16.49 -3.15
CA GLN A 301 10.63 -15.20 -2.63
C GLN A 301 9.95 -14.89 -1.29
N VAL A 302 10.60 -14.01 -0.52
CA VAL A 302 10.11 -13.51 0.78
C VAL A 302 10.36 -12.02 0.89
N TRP A 303 9.39 -11.28 1.46
CA TRP A 303 9.56 -9.89 1.87
C TRP A 303 8.87 -9.63 3.20
N LEU A 304 9.41 -8.69 4.00
CA LEU A 304 8.88 -8.40 5.35
C LEU A 304 8.10 -7.09 5.36
N THR A 305 7.16 -6.98 6.32
CA THR A 305 6.58 -5.71 6.73
C THR A 305 7.67 -4.73 7.20
N ASP A 306 7.42 -3.43 7.12
CA ASP A 306 8.40 -2.40 7.51
C ASP A 306 8.81 -2.52 8.99
N ASP A 307 7.90 -2.95 9.87
CA ASP A 307 8.15 -3.27 11.28
C ASP A 307 8.87 -4.60 11.51
N ARG A 308 9.00 -5.44 10.44
CA ARG A 308 9.67 -6.75 10.43
C ARG A 308 9.04 -7.82 11.32
N ARG A 309 7.77 -7.67 11.63
CA ARG A 309 7.01 -8.65 12.43
C ARG A 309 6.47 -9.79 11.57
N PHE A 310 6.10 -9.48 10.32
CA PHE A 310 5.54 -10.46 9.40
C PHE A 310 6.38 -10.58 8.13
N ALA A 311 6.48 -11.81 7.61
CA ALA A 311 7.05 -12.12 6.32
C ALA A 311 5.97 -12.69 5.39
N TYR A 312 5.96 -12.24 4.14
CA TYR A 312 5.13 -12.78 3.07
C TYR A 312 6.00 -13.66 2.18
N ILE A 313 5.53 -14.86 1.87
CA ILE A 313 6.23 -15.85 1.05
C ILE A 313 5.34 -16.26 -0.12
N ASN A 314 5.90 -16.27 -1.32
CA ASN A 314 5.31 -16.86 -2.51
C ASN A 314 5.95 -18.23 -2.80
N ASP A 315 5.15 -19.17 -3.35
CA ASP A 315 5.58 -20.52 -3.77
C ASP A 315 5.26 -20.71 -5.25
N GLU A 316 6.28 -20.66 -6.09
CA GLU A 316 6.14 -20.47 -7.54
C GLU A 316 5.50 -21.64 -8.30
N ILE A 317 5.41 -22.83 -7.75
CA ILE A 317 4.88 -23.97 -8.50
C ILE A 317 3.75 -24.73 -7.80
N ASP A 318 3.25 -24.23 -6.71
CA ASP A 318 2.16 -24.91 -5.98
C ASP A 318 0.82 -24.82 -6.73
N GLU A 319 0.51 -23.71 -7.43
CA GLU A 319 -0.69 -23.62 -8.26
C GLU A 319 -0.69 -24.67 -9.37
N ALA A 320 0.44 -24.82 -10.04
CA ALA A 320 0.58 -25.81 -11.11
C ALA A 320 0.55 -27.26 -10.58
N ASN A 321 1.15 -27.51 -9.40
CA ASN A 321 1.24 -28.84 -8.83
C ASN A 321 -0.04 -29.30 -8.13
N PHE A 322 -0.79 -28.38 -7.51
CA PHE A 322 -1.96 -28.73 -6.71
C PHE A 322 -3.29 -28.24 -7.30
N GLY A 323 -3.26 -27.45 -8.39
CA GLY A 323 -4.46 -26.93 -9.04
C GLY A 323 -5.23 -25.95 -8.17
N ILE A 324 -4.52 -25.16 -7.35
CA ILE A 324 -5.08 -24.18 -6.44
C ILE A 324 -5.01 -22.76 -7.03
N TYR A 325 -5.67 -21.81 -6.41
CA TYR A 325 -5.45 -20.38 -6.66
C TYR A 325 -4.09 -19.95 -6.12
N SER A 326 -3.53 -18.85 -6.60
CA SER A 326 -2.31 -18.28 -6.02
C SER A 326 -2.50 -17.99 -4.52
N VAL A 327 -1.57 -18.46 -3.71
CA VAL A 327 -1.65 -18.40 -2.24
C VAL A 327 -0.33 -17.89 -1.68
N GLY A 328 -0.30 -16.61 -1.27
CA GLY A 328 0.79 -16.09 -0.46
C GLY A 328 0.67 -16.55 1.01
N ARG A 329 1.79 -16.91 1.64
CA ARG A 329 1.86 -17.36 3.04
C ARG A 329 2.34 -16.21 3.90
N ILE A 330 1.70 -16.06 5.06
CA ILE A 330 2.02 -15.04 6.06
C ILE A 330 2.67 -15.73 7.25
N VAL A 331 3.84 -15.25 7.64
CA VAL A 331 4.63 -15.85 8.73
C VAL A 331 4.94 -14.77 9.76
N ASN A 332 4.55 -14.99 11.01
CA ASN A 332 5.03 -14.18 12.12
C ASN A 332 6.50 -14.53 12.39
N VAL A 333 7.38 -13.54 12.29
CA VAL A 333 8.83 -13.67 12.45
C VAL A 333 9.39 -12.84 13.62
N GLU A 334 8.57 -12.41 14.56
CA GLU A 334 9.02 -11.70 15.76
C GLU A 334 10.01 -12.54 16.58
N ASN A 335 9.79 -13.85 16.62
CA ASN A 335 10.76 -14.80 17.15
C ASN A 335 11.50 -15.50 16.00
N LEU A 336 12.66 -14.97 15.63
CA LEU A 336 13.47 -15.53 14.54
C LEU A 336 13.93 -16.99 14.75
N SER A 337 13.91 -17.49 15.98
CA SER A 337 14.26 -18.88 16.29
C SER A 337 13.07 -19.84 16.24
N ALA A 338 11.83 -19.32 16.19
CA ALA A 338 10.61 -20.10 16.13
C ALA A 338 9.50 -19.34 15.39
N PRO A 339 9.66 -19.11 14.06
CA PRO A 339 8.64 -18.44 13.24
C PRO A 339 7.36 -19.29 13.18
N THR A 340 6.20 -18.64 13.13
CA THR A 340 4.90 -19.30 13.10
C THR A 340 4.05 -18.85 11.93
N ALA A 341 3.16 -19.73 11.43
CA ALA A 341 2.19 -19.33 10.41
C ALA A 341 1.18 -18.33 11.00
N ALA A 342 0.93 -17.23 10.27
CA ALA A 342 0.02 -16.17 10.70
C ALA A 342 -1.20 -16.01 9.76
N GLY A 343 -1.25 -16.74 8.64
CA GLY A 343 -2.36 -16.68 7.70
C GLY A 343 -1.93 -16.94 6.25
N THR A 344 -2.85 -16.70 5.35
CA THR A 344 -2.62 -16.74 3.90
C THR A 344 -3.48 -15.68 3.24
N TYR A 345 -3.09 -15.23 2.03
CA TYR A 345 -3.92 -14.41 1.15
C TYR A 345 -3.96 -15.03 -0.24
N THR A 346 -4.93 -14.63 -1.05
CA THR A 346 -5.11 -15.15 -2.42
C THR A 346 -5.59 -14.05 -3.37
N THR A 347 -5.22 -14.17 -4.62
CA THR A 347 -5.74 -13.31 -5.69
C THR A 347 -7.10 -13.80 -6.23
N GLY A 348 -7.50 -15.02 -5.90
CA GLY A 348 -8.72 -15.65 -6.43
C GLY A 348 -8.60 -16.13 -7.88
N VAL A 349 -7.39 -16.11 -8.48
CA VAL A 349 -7.11 -16.65 -9.83
C VAL A 349 -6.06 -17.75 -9.79
N GLN A 350 -6.04 -18.64 -10.79
CA GLN A 350 -5.12 -19.78 -10.85
C GLN A 350 -3.78 -19.46 -11.52
N THR A 351 -3.30 -18.25 -11.42
CA THR A 351 -2.01 -17.87 -11.97
C THR A 351 -0.90 -18.16 -10.98
N VAL A 352 0.27 -18.47 -11.47
CA VAL A 352 1.46 -18.66 -10.66
C VAL A 352 1.83 -17.33 -10.02
N ASP A 353 2.08 -17.32 -8.71
CA ASP A 353 2.65 -16.16 -8.02
C ASP A 353 4.19 -16.17 -8.13
N HIS A 354 4.81 -14.98 -8.05
CA HIS A 354 6.26 -14.86 -8.25
C HIS A 354 6.88 -13.83 -7.29
N ASN A 355 7.31 -12.66 -7.77
CA ASN A 355 8.00 -11.68 -6.95
C ASN A 355 7.02 -10.77 -6.19
N LEU A 356 7.34 -10.46 -4.93
CA LEU A 356 6.55 -9.60 -4.07
C LEU A 356 7.41 -8.59 -3.33
N TYR A 357 6.84 -7.40 -3.07
CA TYR A 357 7.52 -6.31 -2.36
C TYR A 357 6.55 -5.57 -1.45
N VAL A 358 7.00 -5.18 -0.25
CA VAL A 358 6.22 -4.37 0.70
C VAL A 358 6.70 -2.93 0.68
N LYS A 359 5.77 -1.99 0.68
CA LYS A 359 6.03 -0.56 0.86
C LYS A 359 4.91 0.05 1.72
N GLY A 360 5.21 0.41 2.95
CA GLY A 360 4.21 0.87 3.91
C GLY A 360 3.13 -0.20 4.13
N GLU A 361 1.88 0.19 4.02
CA GLU A 361 0.72 -0.70 4.17
C GLU A 361 0.29 -1.38 2.85
N GLN A 362 1.20 -1.52 1.89
CA GLN A 362 0.90 -2.14 0.59
C GLN A 362 1.86 -3.27 0.28
N LEU A 363 1.31 -4.37 -0.23
CA LEU A 363 2.02 -5.52 -0.76
C LEU A 363 1.80 -5.60 -2.27
N PHE A 364 2.87 -5.55 -3.05
CA PHE A 364 2.89 -5.56 -4.51
C PHE A 364 3.35 -6.93 -5.00
N CYS A 365 2.46 -7.71 -5.60
CA CYS A 365 2.74 -9.06 -6.10
C CYS A 365 2.77 -9.08 -7.63
N SER A 366 3.82 -9.66 -8.20
CA SER A 366 3.91 -10.01 -9.62
C SER A 366 3.46 -11.45 -9.77
N ASN A 367 2.37 -11.68 -10.49
CA ASN A 367 1.71 -12.98 -10.58
C ASN A 367 1.61 -13.46 -12.02
N TYR A 368 2.73 -13.51 -12.72
CA TYR A 368 2.82 -13.94 -14.12
C TYR A 368 1.61 -13.49 -14.96
N LYS A 369 0.75 -14.43 -15.41
CA LYS A 369 -0.37 -14.19 -16.34
C LYS A 369 -1.46 -13.26 -15.78
N SER A 370 -1.55 -13.05 -14.48
CA SER A 370 -2.50 -12.06 -13.94
C SER A 370 -1.89 -10.69 -13.66
N GLY A 371 -0.61 -10.48 -14.01
CA GLY A 371 0.06 -9.20 -13.91
C GLY A 371 0.36 -8.78 -12.46
N ILE A 372 0.25 -7.49 -12.16
CA ILE A 372 0.47 -6.97 -10.82
C ILE A 372 -0.83 -7.01 -10.00
N ARG A 373 -0.72 -7.51 -8.76
CA ARG A 373 -1.78 -7.52 -7.76
C ARG A 373 -1.30 -6.77 -6.53
N ILE A 374 -2.10 -5.84 -6.03
CA ILE A 374 -1.74 -4.96 -4.92
C ILE A 374 -2.74 -5.17 -3.79
N PHE A 375 -2.20 -5.45 -2.59
CA PHE A 375 -3.00 -5.71 -1.40
C PHE A 375 -2.74 -4.65 -0.34
N ASN A 376 -3.79 -4.19 0.32
CA ASN A 376 -3.71 -3.47 1.57
C ASN A 376 -3.34 -4.45 2.69
N ILE A 377 -2.30 -4.11 3.45
CA ILE A 377 -1.76 -4.89 4.56
C ILE A 377 -1.73 -4.08 5.88
N ALA A 378 -2.62 -3.10 6.03
CA ALA A 378 -2.82 -2.41 7.31
C ALA A 378 -3.10 -3.43 8.43
N ASN A 379 -3.86 -4.51 8.13
CA ASN A 379 -3.85 -5.74 8.90
C ASN A 379 -2.92 -6.77 8.23
N PRO A 380 -1.69 -6.98 8.73
CA PRO A 380 -0.71 -7.85 8.06
C PRO A 380 -1.14 -9.32 7.96
N SER A 381 -2.02 -9.78 8.85
CA SER A 381 -2.51 -11.18 8.85
C SER A 381 -3.71 -11.41 7.92
N ALA A 382 -4.33 -10.35 7.40
CA ALA A 382 -5.50 -10.42 6.53
C ALA A 382 -5.39 -9.40 5.36
N PRO A 383 -4.46 -9.58 4.42
CA PRO A 383 -4.33 -8.72 3.25
C PRO A 383 -5.62 -8.68 2.41
N VAL A 384 -6.01 -7.47 1.95
CA VAL A 384 -7.18 -7.26 1.09
C VAL A 384 -6.70 -6.69 -0.25
N GLN A 385 -7.05 -7.35 -1.36
CA GLN A 385 -6.69 -6.83 -2.68
C GLN A 385 -7.41 -5.50 -2.94
N GLU A 386 -6.64 -4.45 -3.25
CA GLU A 386 -7.17 -3.10 -3.50
C GLU A 386 -7.00 -2.64 -4.95
N ALA A 387 -6.02 -3.19 -5.70
CA ALA A 387 -5.76 -2.77 -7.07
C ALA A 387 -5.08 -3.88 -7.87
N TRP A 388 -5.19 -3.80 -9.21
CA TRP A 388 -4.50 -4.74 -10.10
C TRP A 388 -4.39 -4.21 -11.53
N PHE A 389 -3.42 -4.75 -12.28
CA PHE A 389 -3.25 -4.53 -13.72
C PHE A 389 -2.80 -5.83 -14.38
N ASP A 390 -3.55 -6.30 -15.36
CA ASP A 390 -3.28 -7.53 -16.10
C ASP A 390 -2.37 -7.25 -17.31
N THR A 391 -1.15 -7.79 -17.28
CA THR A 391 -0.18 -7.66 -18.38
C THR A 391 -0.35 -8.74 -19.45
N TYR A 392 -1.16 -9.78 -19.20
CA TYR A 392 -1.37 -10.93 -20.07
C TYR A 392 -2.85 -11.27 -20.24
N PRO A 393 -3.66 -10.44 -20.92
CA PRO A 393 -5.14 -10.54 -20.94
C PRO A 393 -5.69 -11.80 -21.60
N SER A 394 -4.85 -12.65 -22.18
CA SER A 394 -5.30 -13.84 -22.94
C SER A 394 -5.64 -15.04 -22.05
N SER A 395 -5.13 -15.10 -20.81
CA SER A 395 -5.32 -16.27 -19.93
C SER A 395 -4.86 -16.04 -18.50
N ASP A 396 -5.65 -16.51 -17.53
CA ASP A 396 -5.31 -16.61 -16.09
C ASP A 396 -4.92 -18.03 -15.67
N SER A 397 -4.47 -18.89 -16.59
CA SER A 397 -4.05 -20.25 -16.26
C SER A 397 -2.67 -20.28 -15.58
N SER A 398 -2.40 -21.34 -14.80
CA SER A 398 -1.08 -21.60 -14.22
C SER A 398 -0.02 -21.80 -15.30
N GLY A 399 0.80 -20.79 -15.54
CA GLY A 399 1.89 -20.79 -16.52
C GLY A 399 2.81 -19.60 -16.29
N TYR A 400 3.96 -19.61 -16.96
CA TYR A 400 5.09 -18.74 -16.64
C TYR A 400 5.27 -17.56 -17.63
N ALA A 401 4.25 -17.22 -18.43
CA ALA A 401 4.22 -15.99 -19.21
C ALA A 401 3.65 -14.84 -18.37
N GLY A 402 3.94 -13.58 -18.73
CA GLY A 402 3.42 -12.41 -18.04
C GLY A 402 4.42 -11.74 -17.10
N LEU A 403 3.93 -11.13 -16.03
CA LEU A 403 4.71 -10.25 -15.17
C LEU A 403 5.68 -11.01 -14.25
N TRP A 404 6.98 -10.76 -14.43
CA TRP A 404 8.06 -11.35 -13.64
C TRP A 404 8.31 -10.61 -12.33
N SER A 405 8.48 -9.29 -12.38
CA SER A 405 8.91 -8.50 -11.22
C SER A 405 8.28 -7.10 -11.26
N ASN A 406 8.30 -6.42 -10.12
CA ASN A 406 7.92 -5.02 -10.00
C ASN A 406 8.87 -4.26 -9.08
N TYR A 407 8.84 -2.92 -9.14
CA TYR A 407 9.55 -2.04 -8.23
C TYR A 407 8.64 -0.86 -7.83
N PRO A 408 8.13 -0.83 -6.57
CA PRO A 408 7.18 0.18 -6.12
C PRO A 408 7.81 1.37 -5.38
N TYR A 409 9.15 1.43 -5.23
CA TYR A 409 9.80 2.30 -4.23
C TYR A 409 10.15 3.71 -4.71
N PHE A 410 9.77 4.11 -5.92
CA PHE A 410 10.02 5.48 -6.35
C PHE A 410 9.31 6.50 -5.45
N PRO A 411 10.00 7.62 -5.04
CA PRO A 411 9.42 8.67 -4.22
C PRO A 411 8.18 9.32 -4.83
N SER A 412 8.13 9.41 -6.16
CA SER A 412 6.98 9.95 -6.89
C SER A 412 5.72 9.10 -6.79
N GLY A 413 5.82 7.85 -6.30
CA GLY A 413 4.75 6.85 -6.37
C GLY A 413 4.66 6.14 -7.72
N THR A 414 5.60 6.36 -8.64
CA THR A 414 5.70 5.56 -9.86
C THR A 414 6.05 4.11 -9.51
N ILE A 415 5.39 3.18 -10.17
CA ILE A 415 5.62 1.74 -10.06
C ILE A 415 6.08 1.27 -11.44
N VAL A 416 7.09 0.41 -11.49
CA VAL A 416 7.47 -0.25 -12.74
C VAL A 416 7.39 -1.75 -12.60
N GLY A 417 7.12 -2.43 -13.72
CA GLY A 417 7.10 -3.88 -13.78
C GLY A 417 7.72 -4.40 -15.06
N SER A 418 8.37 -5.55 -14.96
CA SER A 418 8.97 -6.24 -16.09
C SER A 418 8.18 -7.51 -16.41
N ASP A 419 7.74 -7.61 -17.64
CA ASP A 419 7.00 -8.75 -18.18
C ASP A 419 7.89 -9.52 -19.16
N LEU A 420 7.85 -10.85 -19.08
CA LEU A 420 8.70 -11.76 -19.84
C LEU A 420 8.64 -11.53 -21.36
N SER A 421 7.46 -11.28 -21.91
CA SER A 421 7.23 -11.10 -23.33
C SER A 421 6.82 -9.69 -23.72
N ALA A 422 6.17 -8.95 -22.79
CA ALA A 422 5.67 -7.61 -23.05
C ALA A 422 6.67 -6.49 -22.70
N GLY A 423 7.69 -6.74 -21.87
CA GLY A 423 8.73 -5.74 -21.57
C GLY A 423 8.46 -4.91 -20.33
N LEU A 424 8.71 -3.58 -20.39
CA LEU A 424 8.63 -2.68 -19.23
C LEU A 424 7.31 -1.93 -19.21
N PHE A 425 6.58 -2.08 -18.12
CA PHE A 425 5.40 -1.28 -17.79
C PHE A 425 5.77 -0.19 -16.77
N VAL A 426 5.18 0.97 -16.92
CA VAL A 426 5.29 2.10 -15.97
C VAL A 426 3.89 2.48 -15.53
N TRP A 427 3.62 2.42 -14.23
CA TRP A 427 2.29 2.61 -13.65
C TRP A 427 2.26 3.66 -12.56
N ARG A 428 1.05 4.09 -12.25
CA ARG A 428 0.69 4.76 -11.00
C ARG A 428 -0.57 4.15 -10.41
N LEU A 429 -0.68 4.20 -9.08
CA LEU A 429 -1.97 3.97 -8.43
C LEU A 429 -2.88 5.17 -8.71
N GLY A 430 -4.16 4.92 -8.91
CA GLY A 430 -5.17 5.93 -9.12
C GLY A 430 -6.36 5.42 -9.93
N GLU A 431 -7.41 6.22 -9.94
CA GLU A 431 -8.62 5.95 -10.71
C GLU A 431 -8.45 6.34 -12.18
N PRO A 432 -9.14 5.65 -13.12
CA PRO A 432 -9.28 6.11 -14.50
C PRO A 432 -9.78 7.55 -14.56
N GLY A 433 -9.31 8.33 -15.54
CA GLY A 433 -9.72 9.72 -15.74
C GLY A 433 -8.93 10.77 -14.95
N GLY A 434 -8.35 10.43 -13.80
CA GLY A 434 -7.58 11.38 -12.99
C GLY A 434 -7.66 11.14 -11.49
N THR A 435 -7.25 12.12 -10.70
CA THR A 435 -7.30 12.07 -9.25
C THR A 435 -8.06 13.26 -8.66
N MET A 436 -8.67 13.06 -7.50
CA MET A 436 -9.27 14.11 -6.70
C MET A 436 -8.69 14.11 -5.30
N ALA A 437 -8.56 15.29 -4.68
CA ALA A 437 -8.11 15.42 -3.31
C ALA A 437 -8.71 16.68 -2.64
N TRP A 438 -8.86 16.63 -1.33
CA TRP A 438 -9.08 17.83 -0.51
C TRP A 438 -7.71 18.49 -0.26
N PRO A 439 -7.44 19.72 -0.73
CA PRO A 439 -6.08 20.33 -0.68
C PRO A 439 -5.50 20.50 0.73
N GLY A 440 -6.32 20.55 1.76
CA GLY A 440 -5.92 20.66 3.16
C GLY A 440 -6.44 19.51 4.03
N GLY A 441 -6.80 18.38 3.42
CA GLY A 441 -7.59 17.34 4.06
C GLY A 441 -9.08 17.63 4.02
N ALA A 442 -9.91 16.62 4.32
CA ALA A 442 -11.36 16.83 4.40
C ALA A 442 -11.71 17.82 5.54
N PRO A 443 -12.49 18.88 5.28
CA PRO A 443 -12.84 19.84 6.32
C PRO A 443 -13.72 19.18 7.38
N GLN A 444 -13.37 19.37 8.64
CA GLN A 444 -14.19 18.92 9.78
C GLN A 444 -15.35 19.89 10.08
N PHE A 445 -15.24 21.14 9.61
CA PHE A 445 -16.26 22.18 9.79
C PHE A 445 -16.59 22.82 8.45
N LEU A 446 -17.88 23.12 8.28
CA LEU A 446 -18.42 23.88 7.15
C LEU A 446 -19.13 25.10 7.69
N ALA A 447 -18.79 26.31 7.23
CA ALA A 447 -19.36 27.54 7.78
C ALA A 447 -20.90 27.56 7.67
N PRO A 448 -21.64 27.80 8.76
CA PRO A 448 -23.12 27.77 8.76
C PRO A 448 -23.72 28.82 7.85
N SER A 449 -23.08 29.99 7.75
CA SER A 449 -23.51 31.12 6.90
C SER A 449 -23.26 30.91 5.40
N GLY A 450 -22.86 29.71 5.01
CA GLY A 450 -22.30 29.45 3.69
C GLY A 450 -20.83 29.86 3.63
N GLY A 451 -20.04 29.05 2.99
CA GLY A 451 -18.60 29.27 2.82
C GLY A 451 -18.16 28.65 1.53
N SER A 452 -16.88 28.41 1.39
CA SER A 452 -16.36 27.71 0.23
C SER A 452 -15.66 26.42 0.64
N ILE A 453 -15.73 25.42 -0.24
CA ILE A 453 -14.95 24.19 -0.14
C ILE A 453 -14.13 24.02 -1.41
N ASP A 454 -12.85 23.70 -1.24
CA ASP A 454 -11.89 23.53 -2.32
C ASP A 454 -11.64 22.06 -2.59
N VAL A 455 -11.56 21.72 -3.87
CA VAL A 455 -11.23 20.38 -4.36
C VAL A 455 -10.10 20.52 -5.38
N SER A 456 -9.04 19.74 -5.25
CA SER A 456 -8.06 19.55 -6.30
C SER A 456 -8.55 18.44 -7.22
N ILE A 457 -8.67 18.72 -8.54
CA ILE A 457 -9.03 17.75 -9.57
C ILE A 457 -7.92 17.77 -10.61
N VAL A 458 -7.21 16.65 -10.74
CA VAL A 458 -6.08 16.48 -11.66
C VAL A 458 -6.47 15.44 -12.70
N PRO A 459 -7.00 15.84 -13.87
CA PRO A 459 -7.26 14.91 -14.96
C PRO A 459 -5.95 14.29 -15.46
N ASN A 460 -6.02 13.07 -15.96
CA ASN A 460 -4.90 12.45 -16.66
C ASN A 460 -4.51 13.28 -17.89
N ALA A 461 -3.26 13.12 -18.35
CA ALA A 461 -2.72 13.91 -19.46
C ALA A 461 -3.60 13.79 -20.71
N GLY A 462 -3.91 14.94 -21.33
CA GLY A 462 -4.79 15.01 -22.50
C GLY A 462 -6.29 15.00 -22.20
N LEU A 463 -6.68 14.79 -20.94
CA LEU A 463 -8.07 14.84 -20.49
C LEU A 463 -8.39 16.19 -19.83
N SER A 464 -9.68 16.48 -19.72
CA SER A 464 -10.19 17.69 -19.06
C SER A 464 -11.41 17.36 -18.20
N VAL A 465 -11.68 18.20 -17.20
CA VAL A 465 -12.89 18.10 -16.38
C VAL A 465 -14.06 18.66 -17.20
N SER A 466 -15.07 17.83 -17.45
CA SER A 466 -16.30 18.21 -18.16
C SER A 466 -17.31 18.89 -17.25
N SER A 467 -17.44 18.40 -16.03
CA SER A 467 -18.25 19.00 -14.94
C SER A 467 -17.75 18.49 -13.58
N ALA A 468 -17.96 19.28 -12.54
CA ALA A 468 -17.66 18.85 -11.19
C ALA A 468 -18.63 19.49 -10.18
N SER A 469 -18.86 18.79 -9.06
CA SER A 469 -19.78 19.26 -8.00
C SER A 469 -19.38 18.70 -6.64
N VAL A 470 -19.82 19.38 -5.58
CA VAL A 470 -19.86 18.84 -4.22
C VAL A 470 -21.31 18.55 -3.87
N THR A 471 -21.60 17.35 -3.42
CA THR A 471 -22.88 16.97 -2.85
C THR A 471 -22.78 17.05 -1.34
N ILE A 472 -23.67 17.81 -0.71
CA ILE A 472 -23.80 17.93 0.75
C ILE A 472 -25.15 17.39 1.19
N ASN A 473 -25.20 16.74 2.35
CA ASN A 473 -26.39 16.13 2.92
C ASN A 473 -26.60 16.66 4.35
N PRO A 474 -27.02 17.94 4.54
CA PRO A 474 -27.43 18.41 5.83
C PRO A 474 -28.84 17.83 6.18
N PRO A 475 -29.29 17.90 7.45
CA PRO A 475 -30.61 17.41 7.84
C PRO A 475 -31.79 18.07 7.06
N SER A 476 -31.57 19.25 6.47
CA SER A 476 -32.55 19.94 5.61
C SER A 476 -32.73 19.29 4.23
N GLY A 477 -31.90 18.32 3.86
CA GLY A 477 -31.98 17.57 2.61
C GLY A 477 -30.73 17.75 1.70
N GLN A 478 -30.55 16.81 0.80
CA GLN A 478 -29.42 16.79 -0.12
C GLN A 478 -29.38 17.99 -1.06
N GLN A 479 -28.20 18.55 -1.26
CA GLN A 479 -27.95 19.64 -2.20
C GLN A 479 -26.68 19.31 -3.03
N VAL A 480 -26.76 19.64 -4.33
CA VAL A 480 -25.61 19.48 -5.26
C VAL A 480 -25.14 20.87 -5.65
N VAL A 481 -23.90 21.18 -5.31
CA VAL A 481 -23.29 22.49 -5.51
C VAL A 481 -22.21 22.39 -6.59
N PRO A 482 -22.29 23.17 -7.69
CA PRO A 482 -21.28 23.09 -8.73
C PRO A 482 -19.92 23.59 -8.22
N LEU A 483 -18.85 22.91 -8.69
CA LEU A 483 -17.47 23.33 -8.52
C LEU A 483 -17.08 24.24 -9.70
N VAL A 484 -16.47 25.37 -9.41
CA VAL A 484 -15.99 26.36 -10.40
C VAL A 484 -14.46 26.37 -10.37
N ALA A 485 -13.84 26.27 -11.54
CA ALA A 485 -12.38 26.29 -11.68
C ALA A 485 -11.80 27.64 -11.20
N GLN A 486 -10.77 27.55 -10.34
CA GLN A 486 -10.06 28.72 -9.79
C GLN A 486 -8.68 28.92 -10.47
N GLY A 487 -8.32 28.05 -11.41
CA GLY A 487 -7.04 28.02 -12.09
C GLY A 487 -6.15 26.87 -11.61
N GLY A 488 -5.28 26.39 -12.48
CA GLY A 488 -4.57 25.13 -12.26
C GLY A 488 -5.55 23.98 -12.06
N ASN A 489 -5.30 23.17 -11.02
CA ASN A 489 -6.15 22.03 -10.68
C ASN A 489 -7.14 22.32 -9.53
N LEU A 490 -7.24 23.59 -9.10
CA LEU A 490 -8.10 23.98 -7.98
C LEU A 490 -9.52 24.31 -8.44
N TRP A 491 -10.49 23.73 -7.76
CA TRP A 491 -11.92 23.93 -7.99
C TRP A 491 -12.60 24.31 -6.67
N ARG A 492 -13.56 25.23 -6.72
CA ARG A 492 -14.25 25.76 -5.53
C ARG A 492 -15.76 25.67 -5.67
N ALA A 493 -16.42 25.17 -4.65
CA ALA A 493 -17.88 25.29 -4.48
C ALA A 493 -18.19 26.33 -3.42
N THR A 494 -19.24 27.15 -3.65
CA THR A 494 -19.81 28.04 -2.63
C THR A 494 -20.99 27.32 -1.99
N LEU A 495 -20.88 27.00 -0.71
CA LEU A 495 -21.87 26.22 0.03
C LEU A 495 -23.08 27.08 0.41
N PRO A 496 -24.29 26.50 0.49
CA PRO A 496 -25.47 27.17 0.99
C PRO A 496 -25.39 27.33 2.51
N ASN A 497 -26.31 28.18 3.06
CA ASN A 497 -26.48 28.29 4.48
C ASN A 497 -27.01 26.98 5.08
N MET A 498 -26.47 26.61 6.25
CA MET A 498 -26.83 25.41 7.01
C MET A 498 -27.15 25.74 8.44
N ALA A 499 -27.97 24.90 9.10
CA ALA A 499 -28.23 25.08 10.52
C ALA A 499 -26.95 24.82 11.32
N CYS A 500 -26.62 25.73 12.24
CA CYS A 500 -25.43 25.56 13.08
C CYS A 500 -25.54 24.30 13.94
N GLY A 501 -24.40 23.61 14.14
CA GLY A 501 -24.34 22.34 14.84
C GLY A 501 -24.87 21.15 14.03
N ALA A 502 -25.40 21.38 12.83
CA ALA A 502 -25.95 20.29 12.02
C ALA A 502 -24.83 19.36 11.51
N PRO A 503 -24.97 18.02 11.65
CA PRO A 503 -24.08 17.09 11.00
C PRO A 503 -24.31 17.12 9.49
N VAL A 504 -23.23 17.16 8.71
CA VAL A 504 -23.27 17.23 7.25
C VAL A 504 -22.35 16.15 6.69
N THR A 505 -22.92 15.21 5.93
CA THR A 505 -22.08 14.34 5.10
C THR A 505 -21.91 14.97 3.72
N PHE A 506 -20.72 14.85 3.14
CA PHE A 506 -20.44 15.43 1.84
C PHE A 506 -19.45 14.59 1.04
N PHE A 507 -19.50 14.75 -0.28
CA PHE A 507 -18.52 14.16 -1.21
C PHE A 507 -18.41 15.04 -2.45
N ALA A 508 -17.26 14.98 -3.11
CA ALA A 508 -17.08 15.61 -4.40
C ALA A 508 -17.17 14.58 -5.54
N SER A 509 -17.60 15.04 -6.72
CA SER A 509 -17.61 14.23 -7.94
C SER A 509 -17.22 15.08 -9.14
N ALA A 510 -16.59 14.46 -10.14
CA ALA A 510 -16.25 15.09 -11.40
C ALA A 510 -16.49 14.13 -12.59
N GLN A 511 -16.90 14.68 -13.72
CA GLN A 511 -16.97 13.99 -15.00
C GLN A 511 -15.76 14.40 -15.84
N ILE A 512 -15.05 13.44 -16.37
CA ILE A 512 -13.86 13.66 -17.22
C ILE A 512 -14.25 13.52 -18.68
N SER A 513 -13.47 14.13 -19.57
CA SER A 513 -13.79 14.21 -21.02
C SER A 513 -13.77 12.86 -21.74
N ASP A 514 -13.18 11.82 -21.17
CA ASP A 514 -13.24 10.44 -21.66
C ASP A 514 -14.50 9.66 -21.21
N GLY A 515 -15.37 10.29 -20.42
CA GLY A 515 -16.57 9.70 -19.84
C GLY A 515 -16.38 9.12 -18.45
N THR A 516 -15.16 9.13 -17.90
CA THR A 516 -14.89 8.64 -16.55
C THR A 516 -15.50 9.55 -15.50
N SER A 517 -16.04 8.94 -14.43
CA SER A 517 -16.54 9.63 -13.25
C SER A 517 -15.56 9.47 -12.10
N LEU A 518 -15.09 10.57 -11.54
CA LEU A 518 -14.29 10.61 -10.32
C LEU A 518 -15.16 10.92 -9.12
N ARG A 519 -14.81 10.39 -7.95
CA ARG A 519 -15.50 10.63 -6.69
C ARG A 519 -14.52 10.70 -5.52
N LEU A 520 -14.77 11.61 -4.55
CA LEU A 520 -13.94 11.80 -3.36
C LEU A 520 -14.86 12.02 -2.11
N PRO A 521 -14.80 11.16 -1.09
CA PRO A 521 -14.11 9.87 -1.07
C PRO A 521 -14.72 8.89 -2.08
N ILE A 522 -13.98 7.83 -2.43
CA ILE A 522 -14.39 6.82 -3.43
C ILE A 522 -15.73 6.17 -3.05
N ALA A 523 -15.94 5.93 -1.76
CA ALA A 523 -17.20 5.42 -1.22
C ALA A 523 -17.64 6.22 0.00
N GLY A 524 -18.92 6.16 0.36
CA GLY A 524 -19.48 6.89 1.51
C GLY A 524 -19.49 8.40 1.33
N GLY A 525 -19.13 9.14 2.35
CA GLY A 525 -19.02 10.60 2.38
C GLY A 525 -18.19 11.02 3.59
N GLU A 526 -17.54 12.18 3.49
CA GLU A 526 -16.89 12.82 4.63
C GLU A 526 -17.95 13.35 5.61
N LEU A 527 -17.61 13.36 6.89
CA LEU A 527 -18.45 13.92 7.94
C LEU A 527 -17.88 15.26 8.41
N ALA A 528 -18.71 16.29 8.42
CA ALA A 528 -18.40 17.60 8.98
C ALA A 528 -19.55 18.08 9.85
N VAL A 529 -19.29 19.15 10.61
CA VAL A 529 -20.34 19.87 11.33
C VAL A 529 -20.48 21.28 10.75
N ALA A 530 -21.69 21.76 10.60
CA ALA A 530 -21.96 23.12 10.16
C ALA A 530 -21.64 24.11 11.31
N ALA A 531 -20.37 24.52 11.39
CA ALA A 531 -19.84 25.43 12.41
C ALA A 531 -18.62 26.19 11.86
N ALA A 532 -18.28 27.32 12.47
CA ALA A 532 -17.03 28.02 12.21
C ALA A 532 -15.85 27.35 12.95
N GLY A 533 -16.14 26.62 14.02
CA GLY A 533 -15.19 25.91 14.84
C GLY A 533 -15.87 25.22 16.01
N GLN A 534 -15.07 24.66 16.91
CA GLN A 534 -15.58 24.10 18.18
C GLN A 534 -14.68 24.49 19.35
N THR A 535 -15.25 24.55 20.54
CA THR A 535 -14.52 24.66 21.81
C THR A 535 -14.85 23.43 22.66
N ALA A 536 -13.83 22.68 23.05
CA ALA A 536 -14.00 21.58 23.98
C ALA A 536 -14.04 22.13 25.42
N ALA A 537 -15.18 21.90 26.11
CA ALA A 537 -15.36 22.25 27.51
C ALA A 537 -14.95 21.12 28.45
N PHE A 538 -14.95 19.91 27.98
CA PHE A 538 -14.43 18.71 28.61
C PHE A 538 -13.81 17.81 27.54
N ASN A 539 -12.69 17.22 27.86
CA ASN A 539 -12.04 16.23 26.99
C ASN A 539 -11.30 15.23 27.87
N ASP A 540 -11.62 13.97 27.73
CA ASP A 540 -11.01 12.88 28.44
C ASP A 540 -10.66 11.77 27.48
N THR A 541 -9.38 11.64 27.20
CA THR A 541 -8.80 10.63 26.31
C THR A 541 -8.52 9.32 27.00
N MET A 542 -8.94 9.16 28.25
CA MET A 542 -8.74 7.97 29.08
C MET A 542 -7.29 7.62 29.42
N GLU A 543 -6.29 8.39 28.92
CA GLU A 543 -4.85 8.14 29.13
C GLU A 543 -4.41 8.32 30.59
N VAL A 544 -5.20 9.03 31.38
CA VAL A 544 -4.99 9.20 32.82
C VAL A 544 -6.25 8.84 33.60
N ALA A 545 -6.08 8.46 34.86
CA ALA A 545 -7.22 8.18 35.73
C ALA A 545 -7.93 9.50 36.09
N SER A 546 -9.08 9.79 35.48
CA SER A 546 -9.79 11.05 35.53
C SER A 546 -11.09 11.01 36.41
N GLY A 547 -11.22 9.99 37.25
CA GLY A 547 -12.33 9.90 38.21
C GLY A 547 -13.57 9.16 37.71
N TRP A 548 -13.43 8.32 36.70
CA TRP A 548 -14.46 7.36 36.30
C TRP A 548 -14.66 6.30 37.40
N ALA A 549 -15.90 5.89 37.60
CA ALA A 549 -16.27 4.84 38.56
C ALA A 549 -16.71 3.58 37.77
N ALA A 550 -15.97 2.50 37.97
CA ALA A 550 -16.14 1.22 37.27
C ALA A 550 -17.10 0.25 37.97
N SER A 551 -17.95 0.75 38.86
CA SER A 551 -19.00 -0.04 39.51
C SER A 551 -20.11 0.86 40.07
N ALA A 552 -21.32 0.32 40.15
CA ALA A 552 -22.48 1.01 40.72
C ALA A 552 -23.25 0.08 41.64
N ALA A 553 -24.06 0.68 42.54
CA ALA A 553 -25.03 -0.07 43.34
C ALA A 553 -26.04 -0.78 42.44
N GLY A 554 -26.09 -2.09 42.51
CA GLY A 554 -26.93 -2.94 41.67
C GLY A 554 -26.20 -3.73 40.60
N ASP A 555 -24.90 -3.51 40.42
CA ASP A 555 -24.08 -4.35 39.55
C ASP A 555 -24.03 -5.78 40.11
N THR A 556 -24.15 -6.78 39.23
CA THR A 556 -24.21 -8.19 39.53
C THR A 556 -23.25 -9.06 38.75
N ALA A 557 -22.59 -8.49 37.72
CA ALA A 557 -21.62 -9.22 36.89
C ALA A 557 -20.49 -9.80 37.75
N THR A 558 -20.09 -11.03 37.47
CA THR A 558 -19.06 -11.78 38.17
C THR A 558 -17.74 -11.85 37.41
N SER A 559 -17.76 -11.57 36.10
CA SER A 559 -16.61 -11.39 35.21
C SER A 559 -16.85 -10.24 34.27
N GLY A 560 -15.87 -9.88 33.44
CA GLY A 560 -15.98 -8.81 32.48
C GLY A 560 -16.28 -7.43 33.09
N LEU A 561 -15.69 -7.13 34.26
CA LEU A 561 -15.90 -5.84 34.92
C LEU A 561 -15.12 -4.73 34.21
N TRP A 562 -15.70 -3.52 34.16
CA TRP A 562 -15.03 -2.38 33.59
C TRP A 562 -13.63 -2.15 34.17
N THR A 563 -12.65 -2.08 33.33
CA THR A 563 -11.25 -1.81 33.70
C THR A 563 -10.63 -0.84 32.70
N ARG A 564 -9.75 0.06 33.19
CA ARG A 564 -8.98 0.98 32.34
C ARG A 564 -7.63 0.37 32.05
N VAL A 565 -7.37 0.04 30.81
CA VAL A 565 -6.18 -0.71 30.35
C VAL A 565 -5.81 -0.30 28.91
N ASP A 566 -4.62 -0.70 28.49
CA ASP A 566 -4.24 -0.85 27.09
C ASP A 566 -4.96 -2.10 26.56
N PRO A 567 -5.93 -1.98 25.64
CA PRO A 567 -6.80 -3.10 25.28
C PRO A 567 -5.99 -4.18 24.54
N ASN A 568 -6.25 -5.43 24.86
CA ASN A 568 -5.71 -6.57 24.12
C ASN A 568 -6.76 -7.06 23.12
N GLY A 569 -6.44 -7.03 21.82
CA GLY A 569 -7.32 -7.54 20.76
C GLY A 569 -7.65 -9.02 20.94
N THR A 570 -8.93 -9.32 20.78
CA THR A 570 -9.47 -10.67 20.77
C THR A 570 -10.32 -10.87 19.50
N THR A 571 -10.99 -12.00 19.35
CA THR A 571 -11.97 -12.16 18.26
C THR A 571 -13.22 -11.28 18.45
N ALA A 572 -13.41 -10.67 19.62
CA ALA A 572 -14.56 -9.81 19.94
C ALA A 572 -14.17 -8.34 20.16
N ALA A 573 -12.94 -8.05 20.56
CA ALA A 573 -12.46 -6.74 20.98
C ALA A 573 -11.35 -6.22 20.08
N PRO A 574 -11.31 -4.90 19.73
CA PRO A 574 -10.19 -4.28 19.03
C PRO A 574 -8.91 -4.26 19.88
N GLU A 575 -7.74 -4.24 19.22
CA GLU A 575 -6.42 -4.21 19.84
C GLU A 575 -6.02 -2.83 20.35
N ASN A 576 -6.47 -1.76 19.69
CA ASN A 576 -6.01 -0.40 19.96
C ASN A 576 -7.15 0.45 20.54
N ASP A 577 -6.78 1.50 21.29
CA ASP A 577 -7.67 2.60 21.68
C ASP A 577 -7.97 3.51 20.46
N THR A 578 -8.64 4.65 20.67
CA THR A 578 -8.96 5.62 19.61
C THR A 578 -8.08 6.86 19.65
N THR A 579 -7.35 7.09 20.75
CA THR A 579 -6.52 8.28 20.95
C THR A 579 -5.24 8.18 20.11
N PRO A 580 -4.96 9.07 19.14
CA PRO A 580 -3.69 9.07 18.43
C PRO A 580 -2.50 9.20 19.41
N ALA A 581 -1.60 8.23 19.40
CA ALA A 581 -0.48 8.09 20.33
C ALA A 581 -0.88 7.84 21.80
N GLY A 582 -2.15 7.46 22.06
CA GLY A 582 -2.63 6.90 23.31
C GLY A 582 -2.44 5.38 23.38
N THR A 583 -2.87 4.79 24.50
CA THR A 583 -2.91 3.33 24.65
C THR A 583 -4.00 2.88 25.65
N MET A 584 -4.70 3.79 26.28
CA MET A 584 -5.56 3.48 27.43
C MET A 584 -7.02 3.81 27.16
N CYS A 585 -7.86 2.82 27.29
CA CYS A 585 -9.32 3.01 27.24
C CYS A 585 -10.02 2.24 28.39
N TRP A 586 -11.34 2.37 28.49
CA TRP A 586 -12.16 1.53 29.37
C TRP A 586 -12.73 0.36 28.59
N VAL A 587 -12.48 -0.88 29.06
CA VAL A 587 -13.04 -2.11 28.48
C VAL A 587 -13.69 -2.99 29.55
N THR A 588 -14.59 -3.87 29.15
CA THR A 588 -15.16 -4.90 30.01
C THR A 588 -14.19 -6.09 30.09
N GLY A 589 -13.42 -6.15 31.17
CA GLY A 589 -12.37 -7.15 31.35
C GLY A 589 -11.15 -6.90 30.45
N GLN A 590 -10.08 -7.64 30.66
CA GLN A 590 -8.87 -7.60 29.85
C GLN A 590 -8.57 -9.02 29.37
N GLY A 591 -8.72 -9.24 28.08
CA GLY A 591 -8.34 -10.48 27.42
C GLY A 591 -6.82 -10.66 27.32
N THR A 592 -6.39 -11.77 26.78
CA THR A 592 -5.01 -11.98 26.34
C THR A 592 -4.90 -11.66 24.86
N VAL A 593 -3.78 -11.09 24.41
CA VAL A 593 -3.53 -10.79 22.99
C VAL A 593 -3.83 -12.01 22.11
N GLY A 594 -4.72 -11.81 21.11
CA GLY A 594 -5.17 -12.88 20.24
C GLY A 594 -6.05 -13.93 20.93
N GLY A 595 -6.63 -13.59 22.08
CA GLY A 595 -7.56 -14.45 22.82
C GLY A 595 -8.85 -14.72 22.05
N GLY A 596 -9.53 -15.81 22.41
CA GLY A 596 -10.85 -16.11 21.86
C GLY A 596 -11.93 -15.16 22.39
N ALA A 597 -13.04 -15.05 21.67
CA ALA A 597 -14.25 -14.40 22.18
C ALA A 597 -14.66 -15.04 23.54
N GLY A 598 -15.04 -14.21 24.50
CA GLY A 598 -15.35 -14.64 25.84
C GLY A 598 -14.15 -14.68 26.79
N ALA A 599 -12.94 -14.27 26.34
CA ALA A 599 -11.80 -14.13 27.26
C ALA A 599 -12.00 -12.99 28.28
N ALA A 600 -12.84 -12.01 27.97
CA ALA A 600 -13.17 -10.85 28.79
C ALA A 600 -14.68 -10.64 28.90
N ASP A 601 -15.46 -11.70 28.75
CA ASP A 601 -16.91 -11.71 28.70
C ASP A 601 -17.54 -11.22 30.03
N VAL A 602 -18.59 -10.42 29.88
CA VAL A 602 -19.45 -10.00 31.00
C VAL A 602 -20.40 -11.14 31.34
N ASP A 603 -20.18 -11.79 32.48
CA ASP A 603 -21.03 -12.88 32.97
C ASP A 603 -21.81 -12.51 34.20
N GLY A 604 -23.02 -13.02 34.30
CA GLY A 604 -23.83 -13.04 35.51
C GLY A 604 -24.52 -11.75 35.85
N GLY A 605 -24.76 -10.89 34.88
CA GLY A 605 -25.59 -9.72 35.08
C GLY A 605 -25.07 -8.43 34.43
N ILE A 606 -24.90 -7.38 35.23
CA ILE A 606 -24.55 -6.04 34.72
C ILE A 606 -23.29 -5.49 35.36
N THR A 607 -22.53 -4.72 34.62
CA THR A 607 -21.40 -3.91 35.11
C THR A 607 -21.54 -2.48 34.57
N THR A 608 -21.30 -1.48 35.42
CA THR A 608 -21.58 -0.07 35.13
C THR A 608 -20.31 0.77 35.16
N LEU A 609 -20.07 1.57 34.12
CA LEU A 609 -19.08 2.63 34.08
C LEU A 609 -19.77 4.00 34.16
N THR A 610 -19.37 4.86 35.10
CA THR A 610 -19.94 6.19 35.29
C THR A 610 -18.85 7.27 35.20
N SER A 611 -19.12 8.32 34.42
CA SER A 611 -18.19 9.44 34.23
C SER A 611 -17.96 10.27 35.50
N PRO A 612 -16.86 11.02 35.59
CA PRO A 612 -16.79 12.17 36.50
C PRO A 612 -17.89 13.19 36.21
N LEU A 613 -18.01 14.23 37.06
CA LEU A 613 -18.91 15.35 36.78
C LEU A 613 -18.37 16.13 35.58
N ILE A 614 -19.27 16.40 34.64
CA ILE A 614 -19.01 17.18 33.43
C ILE A 614 -19.83 18.47 33.54
N ASN A 615 -19.18 19.63 33.39
CA ASN A 615 -19.85 20.91 33.46
C ASN A 615 -20.25 21.40 32.07
N ALA A 616 -21.53 21.39 31.78
CA ALA A 616 -22.12 21.92 30.55
C ALA A 616 -22.83 23.29 30.75
N SER A 617 -22.75 23.90 31.96
CA SER A 617 -23.39 25.18 32.22
C SER A 617 -22.69 26.30 31.45
N GLY A 618 -23.50 27.20 30.87
CA GLY A 618 -22.98 28.35 30.12
C GLY A 618 -22.50 28.06 28.72
N LEU A 619 -22.57 26.79 28.27
CA LEU A 619 -22.26 26.43 26.89
C LEU A 619 -23.47 26.69 25.99
N THR A 620 -23.22 27.20 24.80
CA THR A 620 -24.22 27.36 23.77
C THR A 620 -24.36 26.04 23.00
N ASP A 621 -25.51 25.41 23.12
CA ASP A 621 -25.91 24.22 22.37
C ASP A 621 -24.84 23.09 22.35
N PRO A 622 -24.43 22.60 23.53
CA PRO A 622 -23.33 21.64 23.62
C PRO A 622 -23.71 20.26 23.09
N SER A 623 -22.74 19.63 22.39
CA SER A 623 -22.78 18.24 21.96
C SER A 623 -21.84 17.41 22.79
N LEU A 624 -22.29 16.19 23.12
CA LEU A 624 -21.50 15.14 23.74
C LEU A 624 -21.00 14.19 22.68
N ILE A 625 -19.69 13.90 22.69
CA ILE A 625 -19.04 12.96 21.77
C ILE A 625 -18.35 11.88 22.60
N TYR A 626 -18.43 10.64 22.14
CA TYR A 626 -17.65 9.55 22.69
C TYR A 626 -17.40 8.48 21.62
N TRP A 627 -16.35 7.68 21.79
CA TRP A 627 -16.15 6.46 21.05
C TRP A 627 -16.56 5.27 21.89
N ARG A 628 -17.21 4.29 21.26
CA ARG A 628 -17.56 3.02 21.90
C ARG A 628 -17.45 1.87 20.92
N TRP A 629 -17.15 0.68 21.40
CA TRP A 629 -17.39 -0.55 20.66
C TRP A 629 -18.25 -1.49 21.52
N TYR A 630 -18.90 -2.44 20.86
CA TYR A 630 -19.76 -3.41 21.51
C TYR A 630 -19.80 -4.69 20.70
N SER A 631 -19.69 -5.85 21.37
CA SER A 631 -19.78 -7.17 20.79
C SER A 631 -20.78 -8.02 21.57
N ASN A 632 -21.77 -8.59 20.85
CA ASN A 632 -22.76 -9.54 21.38
C ASN A 632 -23.24 -10.51 20.27
N ASN A 633 -22.50 -10.65 19.18
CA ASN A 633 -22.90 -11.49 18.04
C ASN A 633 -22.36 -12.94 18.12
N MET A 634 -21.78 -13.31 19.24
CA MET A 634 -21.18 -14.61 19.51
C MET A 634 -21.81 -15.29 20.71
N GLY A 635 -21.41 -16.54 20.97
CA GLY A 635 -21.95 -17.36 22.06
C GLY A 635 -23.18 -18.17 21.70
N GLY A 636 -23.86 -18.70 22.72
CA GLY A 636 -25.06 -19.54 22.57
C GLY A 636 -26.37 -18.76 22.37
N ALA A 637 -26.39 -17.45 22.68
CA ALA A 637 -27.52 -16.55 22.52
C ALA A 637 -27.06 -15.22 21.88
N PRO A 638 -26.58 -15.20 20.62
CA PRO A 638 -26.05 -14.02 19.99
C PRO A 638 -27.14 -12.94 19.79
N ASN A 639 -26.73 -11.67 20.00
CA ASN A 639 -27.60 -10.46 19.88
C ASN A 639 -28.78 -10.43 20.86
N ALA A 640 -28.68 -11.14 22.00
CA ALA A 640 -29.75 -11.18 22.99
C ALA A 640 -29.66 -10.05 24.02
N ASP A 641 -28.51 -9.40 24.14
CA ASP A 641 -28.24 -8.33 25.09
C ASP A 641 -27.93 -7.00 24.40
N SER A 642 -27.81 -5.92 25.19
CA SER A 642 -27.48 -4.58 24.71
C SER A 642 -26.69 -3.81 25.77
N MET A 643 -26.05 -2.72 25.36
CA MET A 643 -25.39 -1.77 26.24
C MET A 643 -26.14 -0.45 26.26
N PRO A 644 -27.07 -0.19 27.21
CA PRO A 644 -27.68 1.10 27.35
C PRO A 644 -26.71 2.15 27.84
N ILE A 645 -26.71 3.30 27.18
CA ILE A 645 -25.90 4.46 27.52
C ILE A 645 -26.84 5.60 27.87
N SER A 646 -26.62 6.24 29.02
CA SER A 646 -27.52 7.24 29.55
C SER A 646 -26.82 8.50 30.02
N ILE A 647 -27.51 9.62 30.01
CA ILE A 647 -27.07 10.92 30.49
C ILE A 647 -27.90 11.38 31.69
N SER A 648 -27.28 12.06 32.63
CA SER A 648 -27.90 12.72 33.75
C SER A 648 -27.52 14.20 33.77
N ALA A 649 -28.45 15.08 34.14
CA ALA A 649 -28.17 16.50 34.37
C ALA A 649 -28.21 16.90 35.87
N ASP A 650 -28.34 15.94 36.79
CA ASP A 650 -28.58 16.13 38.23
C ASP A 650 -27.68 15.20 39.08
N ASN A 651 -26.43 15.02 38.65
CA ASN A 651 -25.39 14.20 39.31
C ASN A 651 -25.82 12.74 39.51
N GLY A 652 -26.54 12.15 38.55
CA GLY A 652 -26.95 10.75 38.59
C GLY A 652 -28.22 10.44 39.37
N THR A 653 -29.00 11.47 39.77
CA THR A 653 -30.27 11.26 40.43
C THR A 653 -31.35 10.76 39.47
N THR A 654 -31.39 11.34 38.26
CA THR A 654 -32.22 10.87 37.15
C THR A 654 -31.36 10.59 35.90
N TRP A 655 -31.83 9.64 35.10
CA TRP A 655 -31.12 9.21 33.91
C TRP A 655 -32.05 9.18 32.70
N VAL A 656 -31.57 9.74 31.58
CA VAL A 656 -32.23 9.71 30.28
C VAL A 656 -31.39 8.88 29.31
N LEU A 657 -32.01 7.97 28.58
CA LEU A 657 -31.33 7.10 27.63
C LEU A 657 -30.85 7.91 26.41
N LEU A 658 -29.58 7.83 26.07
CA LEU A 658 -28.98 8.34 24.83
C LEU A 658 -29.11 7.32 23.70
N GLU A 659 -28.64 6.11 23.94
CA GLU A 659 -28.78 4.98 23.02
C GLU A 659 -28.86 3.66 23.80
N ASP A 660 -29.49 2.65 23.20
CA ASP A 660 -29.43 1.25 23.64
C ASP A 660 -28.61 0.50 22.58
N CYS A 661 -27.31 0.39 22.82
CA CYS A 661 -26.38 -0.14 21.84
C CYS A 661 -26.57 -1.64 21.63
N THR A 662 -26.94 -2.03 20.39
CA THR A 662 -26.99 -3.42 19.92
C THR A 662 -26.11 -3.63 18.67
N GLU A 663 -25.39 -2.59 18.24
CA GLU A 663 -24.59 -2.57 17.03
C GLU A 663 -23.24 -3.28 17.27
N ASN A 664 -23.03 -4.39 16.58
CA ASN A 664 -21.78 -5.14 16.56
C ASN A 664 -20.94 -4.70 15.35
N ALA A 665 -20.25 -3.58 15.46
CA ALA A 665 -19.49 -2.99 14.36
C ALA A 665 -18.13 -3.68 14.12
N GLY A 666 -17.64 -4.44 15.11
CA GLY A 666 -16.31 -5.08 15.05
C GLY A 666 -15.15 -4.09 15.27
N ASP A 667 -15.44 -2.84 15.52
CA ASP A 667 -14.47 -1.76 15.70
C ASP A 667 -15.10 -0.60 16.48
N TRP A 668 -14.32 0.42 16.79
CA TRP A 668 -14.76 1.62 17.46
C TRP A 668 -15.75 2.44 16.61
N VAL A 669 -16.83 2.90 17.24
CA VAL A 669 -17.87 3.74 16.62
C VAL A 669 -17.96 5.07 17.35
N ARG A 670 -17.73 6.17 16.64
CA ARG A 670 -17.92 7.52 17.14
C ARG A 670 -19.42 7.83 17.22
N LYS A 671 -19.87 8.31 18.39
CA LYS A 671 -21.23 8.79 18.62
C LYS A 671 -21.19 10.26 19.00
N GLU A 672 -22.25 10.97 18.60
CA GLU A 672 -22.42 12.37 18.93
C GLU A 672 -23.89 12.66 19.21
N PHE A 673 -24.16 13.34 20.32
CA PHE A 673 -25.52 13.68 20.80
C PHE A 673 -25.60 15.14 21.21
N ARG A 674 -26.50 15.88 20.62
CA ARG A 674 -26.89 17.23 21.10
C ARG A 674 -27.58 17.10 22.44
N ILE A 675 -26.98 17.64 23.50
CA ILE A 675 -27.44 17.41 24.89
C ILE A 675 -28.88 17.95 25.09
N ALA A 676 -29.21 19.07 24.47
CA ALA A 676 -30.53 19.70 24.60
C ALA A 676 -31.70 18.84 24.09
N ASP A 677 -31.41 17.83 23.25
CA ASP A 677 -32.44 16.90 22.76
C ASP A 677 -32.85 15.87 23.82
N PHE A 678 -32.07 15.72 24.89
CA PHE A 678 -32.26 14.73 25.94
C PHE A 678 -32.48 15.35 27.32
N VAL A 679 -31.63 16.28 27.72
CA VAL A 679 -31.67 16.94 29.02
C VAL A 679 -31.22 18.40 28.92
N THR A 680 -31.64 19.25 29.89
CA THR A 680 -31.11 20.61 29.96
C THR A 680 -29.67 20.59 30.42
N PRO A 681 -28.71 21.20 29.66
CA PRO A 681 -27.31 21.28 30.05
C PRO A 681 -27.14 21.91 31.43
N SER A 682 -26.31 21.30 32.28
CA SER A 682 -26.07 21.74 33.65
C SER A 682 -24.62 21.58 34.06
N ALA A 683 -24.23 22.12 35.24
CA ALA A 683 -22.90 21.86 35.83
C ALA A 683 -22.78 20.46 36.46
N GLN A 684 -23.83 19.66 36.42
CA GLN A 684 -23.93 18.37 37.12
C GLN A 684 -24.19 17.21 36.17
N MET A 685 -23.61 17.26 34.97
CA MET A 685 -23.78 16.21 33.97
C MET A 685 -23.00 14.98 34.33
N ARG A 686 -23.54 13.80 34.07
CA ARG A 686 -22.86 12.52 34.12
C ARG A 686 -23.27 11.60 32.96
N LEU A 687 -22.39 10.69 32.58
CA LEU A 687 -22.66 9.61 31.66
C LEU A 687 -22.62 8.27 32.39
N LYS A 688 -23.38 7.32 31.89
CA LYS A 688 -23.42 5.96 32.38
C LYS A 688 -23.49 4.97 31.22
N PHE A 689 -22.55 4.04 31.20
CA PHE A 689 -22.47 2.93 30.24
C PHE A 689 -22.71 1.64 31.03
N VAL A 690 -23.65 0.82 30.59
CA VAL A 690 -24.04 -0.40 31.31
C VAL A 690 -23.88 -1.59 30.36
N ALA A 691 -22.77 -2.29 30.45
CA ALA A 691 -22.61 -3.58 29.79
C ALA A 691 -23.36 -4.65 30.56
N ARG A 692 -24.15 -5.47 29.87
CA ARG A 692 -25.03 -6.44 30.51
C ARG A 692 -25.11 -7.75 29.75
N ASP A 693 -24.96 -8.86 30.48
CA ASP A 693 -25.28 -10.21 30.07
C ASP A 693 -26.46 -10.72 30.91
N LEU A 694 -27.66 -10.67 30.35
CA LEU A 694 -28.91 -11.11 30.96
C LEU A 694 -29.45 -12.38 30.32
N ALA A 695 -29.00 -12.70 29.12
CA ALA A 695 -29.39 -13.88 28.37
C ALA A 695 -28.33 -14.98 28.56
N THR A 696 -28.76 -16.15 28.97
CA THR A 696 -27.85 -17.30 29.22
C THR A 696 -27.08 -17.67 27.94
N GLY A 697 -25.75 -17.56 27.98
CA GLY A 697 -24.85 -17.96 26.91
C GLY A 697 -24.53 -16.87 25.90
N SER A 698 -24.88 -15.61 26.13
CA SER A 698 -24.36 -14.46 25.37
C SER A 698 -22.85 -14.30 25.64
N LEU A 699 -22.14 -13.74 24.69
CA LEU A 699 -20.79 -13.21 24.89
C LEU A 699 -20.87 -11.70 24.71
N VAL A 700 -20.68 -10.96 25.81
CA VAL A 700 -20.83 -9.49 25.85
C VAL A 700 -19.49 -8.87 26.21
N GLU A 701 -18.92 -8.12 25.26
CA GLU A 701 -17.74 -7.29 25.51
C GLU A 701 -18.01 -5.87 25.04
N ALA A 702 -17.44 -4.87 25.71
CA ALA A 702 -17.66 -3.46 25.40
C ALA A 702 -16.44 -2.60 25.73
N GLY A 703 -16.31 -1.46 25.03
CA GLY A 703 -15.30 -0.45 25.29
C GLY A 703 -15.83 0.97 25.15
N VAL A 704 -15.19 1.90 25.87
CA VAL A 704 -15.47 3.35 25.84
C VAL A 704 -14.15 4.10 25.85
N ASP A 705 -14.05 5.12 24.98
CA ASP A 705 -12.88 5.97 24.85
C ASP A 705 -13.22 7.38 24.40
N ASP A 706 -12.28 8.31 24.49
CA ASP A 706 -12.31 9.69 23.93
C ASP A 706 -13.64 10.41 24.18
N VAL A 707 -14.01 10.63 25.43
CA VAL A 707 -15.24 11.35 25.80
C VAL A 707 -14.99 12.85 25.81
N SER A 708 -15.73 13.61 25.00
CA SER A 708 -15.64 15.06 24.96
C SER A 708 -17.00 15.75 24.98
N LEU A 709 -17.02 16.95 25.58
CA LEU A 709 -18.13 17.89 25.52
C LEU A 709 -17.67 19.10 24.72
N VAL A 710 -18.34 19.37 23.61
CA VAL A 710 -18.01 20.48 22.72
C VAL A 710 -19.15 21.45 22.58
N SER A 711 -18.85 22.75 22.36
CA SER A 711 -19.77 23.76 21.92
C SER A 711 -19.34 24.23 20.54
N TYR A 712 -20.24 24.25 19.59
CA TYR A 712 -19.92 24.70 18.24
C TYR A 712 -19.98 26.21 18.14
N ASP A 713 -18.96 26.80 17.54
CA ASP A 713 -18.95 28.21 17.18
C ASP A 713 -19.77 28.41 15.90
N CYS A 714 -20.86 29.10 15.98
CA CYS A 714 -21.77 29.38 14.86
C CYS A 714 -21.35 30.60 14.05
N GLY A 715 -20.30 31.31 14.46
CA GLY A 715 -20.01 32.64 14.00
C GLY A 715 -21.13 33.63 14.40
N SER A 716 -20.82 34.87 14.53
CA SER A 716 -21.89 35.89 14.59
C SER A 716 -22.64 35.86 13.25
N PRO A 717 -23.98 35.95 13.22
CA PRO A 717 -24.70 36.15 11.96
C PRO A 717 -24.04 37.34 11.24
N ALA A 718 -23.69 37.18 9.98
CA ALA A 718 -23.17 38.29 9.21
C ALA A 718 -24.22 39.43 9.27
N ILE A 719 -23.86 40.52 9.91
CA ILE A 719 -24.72 41.69 9.96
C ILE A 719 -24.58 42.37 8.60
N PRO A 720 -25.66 42.45 7.79
CA PRO A 720 -25.53 43.07 6.47
C PRO A 720 -24.99 44.49 6.61
N GLY A 721 -23.83 44.75 6.04
CA GLY A 721 -23.14 46.03 6.19
C GLY A 721 -21.97 46.05 7.18
N ASP A 722 -21.75 45.02 7.99
CA ASP A 722 -20.51 44.80 8.73
C ASP A 722 -19.42 44.28 7.74
N LEU A 723 -18.73 45.21 7.14
CA LEU A 723 -17.74 44.94 6.07
C LEU A 723 -16.34 44.66 6.62
N ASN A 724 -16.08 44.97 7.89
CA ASN A 724 -14.82 44.67 8.56
C ASN A 724 -14.87 43.44 9.45
N GLY A 725 -16.08 42.88 9.70
CA GLY A 725 -16.27 41.65 10.48
C GLY A 725 -16.13 41.85 11.99
N ASP A 726 -16.25 43.07 12.51
CA ASP A 726 -16.06 43.35 13.94
C ASP A 726 -17.37 43.12 14.78
N GLY A 727 -18.47 42.76 14.12
CA GLY A 727 -19.75 42.46 14.76
C GLY A 727 -20.66 43.65 14.94
N ALA A 728 -20.34 44.82 14.37
CA ALA A 728 -21.17 46.05 14.44
C ALA A 728 -21.08 46.85 13.13
N VAL A 729 -22.17 47.41 12.65
CA VAL A 729 -22.14 48.29 11.48
C VAL A 729 -21.87 49.71 11.91
N THR A 730 -20.69 50.24 11.60
CA THR A 730 -20.19 51.51 12.08
C THR A 730 -19.62 52.41 10.96
N GLY A 731 -19.03 53.55 11.34
CA GLY A 731 -18.34 54.41 10.39
C GLY A 731 -17.12 53.76 9.72
N ALA A 732 -16.56 52.68 10.30
CA ALA A 732 -15.50 51.91 9.69
C ALA A 732 -16.01 51.20 8.44
N ASP A 733 -17.17 50.56 8.52
CA ASP A 733 -17.80 49.82 7.43
C ASP A 733 -18.28 50.77 6.33
N LEU A 734 -18.88 51.90 6.73
CA LEU A 734 -19.24 52.95 5.78
C LEU A 734 -18.00 53.42 4.99
N SER A 735 -16.86 53.53 5.64
CA SER A 735 -15.60 53.94 5.00
C SER A 735 -15.12 52.89 3.97
N ILE A 736 -15.29 51.59 4.27
CA ILE A 736 -14.97 50.48 3.34
C ILE A 736 -15.92 50.55 2.15
N MET A 737 -17.23 50.70 2.39
CA MET A 737 -18.23 50.79 1.33
C MET A 737 -17.97 51.98 0.39
N LEU A 738 -17.70 53.17 0.96
CA LEU A 738 -17.36 54.35 0.14
C LEU A 738 -16.08 54.20 -0.65
N GLY A 739 -15.11 53.42 -0.16
CA GLY A 739 -13.92 53.07 -0.88
C GLY A 739 -14.12 52.15 -2.08
N GLN A 740 -15.24 51.44 -2.11
CA GLN A 740 -15.65 50.49 -3.14
C GLN A 740 -16.77 51.03 -4.03
N TRP A 741 -17.18 52.27 -3.88
CA TRP A 741 -18.35 52.89 -4.56
C TRP A 741 -18.19 52.84 -6.09
N GLY A 742 -19.23 52.39 -6.75
CA GLY A 742 -19.27 52.28 -8.23
C GLY A 742 -18.52 51.04 -8.79
N THR A 743 -18.11 50.11 -7.94
CA THR A 743 -17.46 48.87 -8.35
C THR A 743 -18.29 47.64 -8.01
N ALA A 744 -18.01 46.49 -8.67
CA ALA A 744 -18.55 45.19 -8.28
C ALA A 744 -17.62 44.59 -7.22
N ALA A 745 -17.87 44.87 -5.93
CA ALA A 745 -17.00 44.47 -4.82
C ALA A 745 -17.81 43.93 -3.63
N ALA A 746 -17.13 43.56 -2.56
CA ALA A 746 -17.75 42.93 -1.37
C ALA A 746 -18.79 43.81 -0.66
N ALA A 747 -18.81 45.11 -0.90
CA ALA A 747 -19.81 46.03 -0.39
C ALA A 747 -21.08 46.13 -1.27
N ASP A 748 -21.22 45.36 -2.35
CA ASP A 748 -22.44 45.14 -3.11
C ASP A 748 -23.35 44.18 -2.30
N LEU A 749 -24.15 44.78 -1.42
CA LEU A 749 -24.97 44.05 -0.44
C LEU A 749 -26.29 43.57 -1.02
N ASP A 750 -26.82 44.22 -2.07
CA ASP A 750 -28.02 43.81 -2.77
C ASP A 750 -27.79 42.87 -3.96
N GLY A 751 -26.51 42.65 -4.33
CA GLY A 751 -26.08 41.71 -5.36
C GLY A 751 -26.40 42.17 -6.79
N ASN A 752 -26.61 43.51 -6.99
CA ASN A 752 -26.93 44.05 -8.32
C ASN A 752 -25.71 44.24 -9.23
N GLY A 753 -24.51 44.00 -8.72
CA GLY A 753 -23.23 44.10 -9.42
C GLY A 753 -22.56 45.47 -9.33
N THR A 754 -23.05 46.40 -8.48
CA THR A 754 -22.45 47.72 -8.32
C THR A 754 -22.72 48.27 -6.91
N VAL A 755 -21.69 48.64 -6.18
CA VAL A 755 -21.84 49.31 -4.89
C VAL A 755 -22.43 50.71 -5.09
N ASP A 756 -23.70 50.92 -4.68
CA ASP A 756 -24.43 52.16 -4.88
C ASP A 756 -25.32 52.56 -3.69
N GLY A 757 -26.34 53.41 -3.95
CA GLY A 757 -27.26 53.87 -2.92
C GLY A 757 -28.17 52.78 -2.34
N GLY A 758 -28.36 51.65 -3.06
CA GLY A 758 -29.09 50.48 -2.57
C GLY A 758 -28.34 49.81 -1.41
N ASP A 759 -27.03 49.59 -1.63
CA ASP A 759 -26.15 48.99 -0.62
C ASP A 759 -25.99 49.87 0.61
N LEU A 760 -25.81 51.20 0.37
CA LEU A 760 -25.76 52.15 1.46
C LEU A 760 -27.03 52.13 2.32
N ALA A 761 -28.19 51.95 1.71
CA ALA A 761 -29.44 51.82 2.44
C ALA A 761 -29.47 50.56 3.31
N LEU A 762 -28.97 49.43 2.79
CA LEU A 762 -28.86 48.17 3.53
C LEU A 762 -27.86 48.27 4.69
N LEU A 763 -26.70 48.92 4.48
CA LEU A 763 -25.73 49.17 5.53
C LEU A 763 -26.35 50.04 6.63
N LEU A 764 -27.00 51.14 6.29
CA LEU A 764 -27.64 52.05 7.27
C LEU A 764 -28.81 51.43 8.00
N ALA A 765 -29.51 50.47 7.41
CA ALA A 765 -30.59 49.73 8.06
C ALA A 765 -30.12 48.87 9.25
N ASN A 766 -28.85 48.52 9.28
CA ASN A 766 -28.20 47.69 10.30
C ASN A 766 -27.20 48.49 11.16
N TRP A 767 -27.25 49.82 11.10
CA TRP A 767 -26.33 50.70 11.80
C TRP A 767 -26.49 50.61 13.32
N GLY A 768 -25.43 50.26 14.08
CA GLY A 768 -25.38 50.23 15.53
C GLY A 768 -24.59 49.13 16.13
#